data_273754a9d0867dac14617f0f952160af
#
_entry.id   273754a9d0867dac14617f0f952160af
#
_cell.length_a   1.000
_cell.length_b   1.000
_cell.length_c   1.000
_cell.angle_alpha   90.00
_cell.angle_beta   90.00
_cell.angle_gamma   90.00
#
_symmetry.space_group_name_H-M   'P 1'
#
loop_
_entity.id
_entity.type
_entity.pdbx_description
1 polymer ?
#
loop_
_entity_poly.entity_id
_entity_poly.type
_entity_poly.pdbx_seq_one_letter_code
_entity_poly.pdbx_strand_id
1 'polypeptide(L)'
;MKRIIGIIASCTIVPFAMSCSGGKTAEENYVNATEGVLTRTMGKLENVSLQMSPKTAEGLDRYEIEATGGNLTLKGSSPSAICYAMDKYLRDACGSMICWSGSKLNIPQEWPDWKEEATSPYQLRYFLNVCTFGYTAPYWDWDRWSQEIDWMALHGVNMPLASVAAEAIAKRVWLQLGLESDEIDRFFTGAAHLPWHRMGNLNSFDGPLNDNWHKSQVKLQHKILDRMRELGMEPVAPAFAGFIPPALMKKHPEIQARQLTWGGFPIEDNACVLSPDSPWFTKIGKLFVQEWEKEFGKARYWLSDSFNEMKLPVEEGDTVGKHKLLAEYGKSIYSSITAGDPDAIWVTQGWTFGYQHDFWDPESLKAMLSEVPDDKMIIIDLGNDYPKWVWHTEQTWKVQQGFHGKKWIYSYVPNFGGKVLPTGDLDMYATASAEALASEYADNLVGFGSAPEGLENNEVVYELLADMGWTKDSIDIDRWLESYCRARYGFSDERMREAWKLLHKSAYSSLYSYPRFTWQTVVHDQRRVSRHDINDDFGKAVEIFLSLSDKYADSPLYFNDAIEFASLWLGELADRHYEKALKLGRNEKGREELRKTVAILSDVDRLLASHPLHRLDRWIADARNEGSSIEKDHREANAKRLITTWGGWQEDYAARFWSGLIKDYYIPRIEIHFSEKPEMMEEWKEEWINTPYHSNTKPFDSPLEVAKELIANEK
;
A
#
# COMPACT_ATOMS: atom_id res chain seq x y z
N MET A 1 -38.27 65.01 7.55
CA MET A 1 -37.95 64.88 8.98
C MET A 1 -38.70 63.69 9.55
N LYS A 2 -38.11 62.56 9.67
CA LYS A 2 -38.55 61.46 10.54
C LYS A 2 -37.31 60.81 11.13
N ARG A 3 -37.17 60.92 12.45
CA ARG A 3 -36.10 60.35 13.24
C ARG A 3 -36.26 58.83 13.34
N ILE A 4 -35.20 58.08 13.07
CA ILE A 4 -35.11 56.65 13.36
C ILE A 4 -34.37 56.53 14.68
N ILE A 5 -35.06 55.94 15.66
CA ILE A 5 -34.49 55.61 16.99
C ILE A 5 -33.85 54.24 16.86
N GLY A 6 -32.50 54.19 17.04
CA GLY A 6 -31.75 52.93 17.12
C GLY A 6 -31.88 52.36 18.54
N ILE A 7 -32.31 51.09 18.62
CA ILE A 7 -32.30 50.30 19.85
C ILE A 7 -30.93 49.60 19.92
N ILE A 8 -30.11 50.00 20.91
CA ILE A 8 -28.88 49.30 21.27
C ILE A 8 -29.25 48.15 22.19
N ALA A 9 -29.18 46.92 21.74
CA ALA A 9 -29.27 45.74 22.59
C ALA A 9 -27.92 45.50 23.27
N SER A 10 -27.87 45.72 24.57
CA SER A 10 -26.74 45.39 25.43
C SER A 10 -26.69 43.88 25.66
N CYS A 11 -25.73 43.18 25.01
CA CYS A 11 -25.41 41.79 25.34
C CYS A 11 -24.56 41.79 26.62
N THR A 12 -25.11 41.40 27.72
CA THR A 12 -24.41 41.06 28.98
C THR A 12 -23.69 39.70 28.76
N ILE A 13 -22.38 39.75 28.65
CA ILE A 13 -21.54 38.57 28.69
C ILE A 13 -21.46 38.08 30.13
N VAL A 14 -22.10 36.95 30.41
CA VAL A 14 -21.93 36.23 31.68
C VAL A 14 -20.62 35.39 31.50
N PRO A 15 -19.62 35.58 32.35
CA PRO A 15 -18.46 34.70 32.29
C PRO A 15 -18.87 33.34 32.87
N PHE A 16 -18.93 32.34 32.03
CA PHE A 16 -18.94 30.94 32.46
C PHE A 16 -17.56 30.63 33.04
N ALA A 17 -17.48 30.57 34.36
CA ALA A 17 -16.34 30.02 35.06
C ALA A 17 -16.27 28.51 34.73
N MET A 18 -15.46 28.14 33.75
CA MET A 18 -15.09 26.75 33.51
C MET A 18 -14.23 26.29 34.70
N SER A 19 -14.79 25.38 35.47
CA SER A 19 -14.09 24.61 36.47
C SER A 19 -12.95 23.83 35.77
N CYS A 20 -11.72 24.20 36.05
CA CYS A 20 -10.51 23.44 35.62
C CYS A 20 -10.47 22.11 36.38
N SER A 21 -11.07 21.07 35.82
CA SER A 21 -10.58 19.70 35.98
C SER A 21 -9.33 19.60 35.11
N GLY A 22 -8.16 19.25 35.68
CA GLY A 22 -6.87 19.26 35.04
C GLY A 22 -6.72 18.21 33.91
N GLY A 23 -7.38 18.45 32.76
CA GLY A 23 -7.17 17.74 31.53
C GLY A 23 -6.00 18.39 30.76
N LYS A 24 -5.14 17.58 30.13
CA LYS A 24 -4.06 18.04 29.25
C LYS A 24 -4.64 18.87 28.10
N THR A 25 -3.90 19.88 27.66
CA THR A 25 -4.25 20.67 26.46
C THR A 25 -4.12 19.81 25.20
N ALA A 26 -4.72 20.24 24.08
CA ALA A 26 -4.57 19.56 22.80
C ALA A 26 -3.08 19.49 22.36
N GLU A 27 -2.32 20.55 22.61
CA GLU A 27 -0.88 20.58 22.33
C GLU A 27 -0.10 19.59 23.19
N GLU A 28 -0.40 19.51 24.49
CA GLU A 28 0.22 18.52 25.38
C GLU A 28 -0.10 17.07 24.96
N ASN A 29 -1.31 16.81 24.45
CA ASN A 29 -1.68 15.50 23.94
C ASN A 29 -0.88 15.16 22.68
N TYR A 30 -0.69 16.09 21.76
CA TYR A 30 0.12 15.90 20.55
C TYR A 30 1.59 15.69 20.85
N VAL A 31 2.17 16.46 21.77
CA VAL A 31 3.57 16.24 22.23
C VAL A 31 3.72 14.86 22.84
N ASN A 32 2.79 14.43 23.71
CA ASN A 32 2.84 13.10 24.33
C ASN A 32 2.69 11.97 23.27
N ALA A 33 1.81 12.15 22.27
CA ALA A 33 1.67 11.17 21.18
C ALA A 33 2.95 11.03 20.36
N THR A 34 3.59 12.16 20.04
CA THR A 34 4.89 12.21 19.36
C THR A 34 5.98 11.53 20.20
N GLU A 35 6.11 11.87 21.48
CA GLU A 35 7.05 11.24 22.40
C GLU A 35 6.82 9.71 22.48
N GLY A 36 5.55 9.30 22.43
CA GLY A 36 5.17 7.90 22.38
C GLY A 36 5.72 7.16 21.14
N VAL A 37 5.64 7.76 19.95
CA VAL A 37 6.25 7.21 18.71
C VAL A 37 7.77 7.10 18.87
N LEU A 38 8.44 8.19 19.24
CA LEU A 38 9.89 8.21 19.39
C LEU A 38 10.39 7.19 20.41
N THR A 39 9.66 7.06 21.55
CA THR A 39 10.04 6.08 22.59
C THR A 39 9.88 4.64 22.11
N ARG A 40 8.82 4.30 21.36
CA ARG A 40 8.62 2.95 20.83
C ARG A 40 9.63 2.57 19.76
N THR A 41 10.04 3.52 18.93
CA THR A 41 10.92 3.28 17.78
C THR A 41 12.40 3.43 18.10
N MET A 42 12.77 4.32 19.02
CA MET A 42 14.16 4.73 19.30
C MET A 42 14.56 4.55 20.77
N GLY A 43 13.62 4.23 21.65
CA GLY A 43 13.85 4.23 23.10
C GLY A 43 13.77 5.64 23.69
N LYS A 44 14.14 5.77 24.97
CA LYS A 44 14.12 7.06 25.65
C LYS A 44 15.25 7.95 25.15
N LEU A 45 14.91 9.14 24.67
CA LEU A 45 15.84 10.14 24.19
C LEU A 45 16.15 11.17 25.31
N GLU A 46 17.42 11.53 25.45
CA GLU A 46 17.87 12.54 26.41
C GLU A 46 18.15 13.86 25.65
N ASN A 47 17.96 15.00 26.31
CA ASN A 47 18.21 16.33 25.76
C ASN A 47 17.41 16.65 24.48
N VAL A 48 16.18 16.12 24.36
CA VAL A 48 15.24 16.39 23.25
C VAL A 48 14.06 17.18 23.77
N SER A 49 13.71 18.27 23.09
CA SER A 49 12.53 19.10 23.34
C SER A 49 11.60 19.05 22.13
N LEU A 50 10.33 18.73 22.36
CA LEU A 50 9.30 18.68 21.33
C LEU A 50 8.33 19.85 21.51
N GLN A 51 8.02 20.58 20.43
CA GLN A 51 7.17 21.77 20.49
C GLN A 51 6.17 21.80 19.33
N MET A 52 4.93 22.12 19.61
CA MET A 52 3.93 22.38 18.58
C MET A 52 4.11 23.80 18.00
N SER A 53 3.86 23.93 16.70
CA SER A 53 3.79 25.20 15.99
C SER A 53 2.54 25.25 15.11
N PRO A 54 2.01 26.43 14.76
CA PRO A 54 0.87 26.48 13.86
C PRO A 54 1.25 26.06 12.43
N LYS A 55 0.27 25.52 11.70
CA LYS A 55 0.37 25.37 10.24
C LYS A 55 0.52 26.73 9.58
N THR A 56 0.91 26.75 8.29
CA THR A 56 0.89 28.00 7.50
C THR A 56 -0.55 28.53 7.35
N ALA A 57 -0.68 29.75 6.84
CA ALA A 57 -1.99 30.34 6.57
C ALA A 57 -2.81 29.50 5.54
N GLU A 58 -2.13 28.80 4.65
CA GLU A 58 -2.70 27.91 3.64
C GLU A 58 -3.01 26.49 4.19
N GLY A 59 -2.73 26.26 5.50
CA GLY A 59 -2.98 24.98 6.15
C GLY A 59 -1.91 23.90 5.90
N LEU A 60 -0.72 24.31 5.41
CA LEU A 60 0.39 23.39 5.14
C LEU A 60 1.14 23.04 6.42
N ASP A 61 1.60 21.79 6.49
CA ASP A 61 2.48 21.33 7.56
C ASP A 61 3.89 21.88 7.40
N ARG A 62 4.55 22.14 8.53
CA ARG A 62 5.96 22.59 8.60
C ARG A 62 6.66 21.96 9.78
N TYR A 63 7.98 21.90 9.68
CA TYR A 63 8.86 21.55 10.80
C TYR A 63 10.07 22.46 10.89
N GLU A 64 10.71 22.47 12.06
CA GLU A 64 11.98 23.13 12.34
C GLU A 64 12.81 22.19 13.23
N ILE A 65 14.07 21.98 12.86
CA ILE A 65 15.07 21.22 13.60
C ILE A 65 16.15 22.21 14.05
N GLU A 66 16.44 22.27 15.34
CA GLU A 66 17.52 23.06 15.91
C GLU A 66 18.28 22.20 16.94
N ALA A 67 19.49 21.79 16.57
CA ALA A 67 20.41 21.11 17.47
C ALA A 67 21.61 22.00 17.74
N THR A 68 21.89 22.30 19.01
CA THR A 68 22.97 23.17 19.42
C THR A 68 23.49 22.80 20.81
N GLY A 69 24.80 22.65 20.94
CA GLY A 69 25.46 22.37 22.23
C GLY A 69 24.97 21.08 22.87
N GLY A 70 24.72 20.05 22.06
CA GLY A 70 24.28 18.73 22.51
C GLY A 70 22.78 18.60 22.85
N ASN A 71 21.99 19.66 22.63
CA ASN A 71 20.53 19.65 22.81
C ASN A 71 19.81 19.71 21.47
N LEU A 72 18.71 18.96 21.32
CA LEU A 72 17.87 18.92 20.13
C LEU A 72 16.49 19.49 20.43
N THR A 73 16.05 20.47 19.66
CA THR A 73 14.68 20.99 19.67
C THR A 73 14.04 20.70 18.32
N LEU A 74 12.89 20.01 18.35
CA LEU A 74 12.05 19.74 17.19
C LEU A 74 10.74 20.49 17.35
N LYS A 75 10.39 21.31 16.35
CA LYS A 75 9.10 21.98 16.25
C LYS A 75 8.35 21.49 15.03
N GLY A 76 7.04 21.33 15.12
CA GLY A 76 6.23 20.96 13.97
C GLY A 76 4.76 21.30 14.16
N SER A 77 4.06 21.36 13.04
CA SER A 77 2.64 21.75 13.01
C SER A 77 1.68 20.59 13.29
N SER A 78 2.21 19.37 13.33
CA SER A 78 1.49 18.15 13.69
C SER A 78 2.47 17.13 14.29
N PRO A 79 1.99 16.12 15.02
CA PRO A 79 2.84 15.02 15.49
C PRO A 79 3.62 14.34 14.36
N SER A 80 2.98 14.07 13.20
CA SER A 80 3.67 13.48 12.04
C SER A 80 4.75 14.40 11.46
N ALA A 81 4.58 15.72 11.49
CA ALA A 81 5.61 16.66 11.07
C ALA A 81 6.84 16.63 12.00
N ILE A 82 6.63 16.53 13.33
CA ILE A 82 7.73 16.40 14.30
C ILE A 82 8.42 15.03 14.17
N CYS A 83 7.64 13.94 13.99
CA CYS A 83 8.19 12.61 13.77
C CYS A 83 9.06 12.56 12.51
N TYR A 84 8.60 13.15 11.40
CA TYR A 84 9.36 13.25 10.16
C TYR A 84 10.65 14.08 10.36
N ALA A 85 10.57 15.21 11.07
CA ALA A 85 11.74 16.01 11.39
C ALA A 85 12.78 15.21 12.19
N MET A 86 12.34 14.38 13.14
CA MET A 86 13.23 13.51 13.91
C MET A 86 13.87 12.44 13.03
N ASP A 87 13.09 11.74 12.21
CA ASP A 87 13.60 10.72 11.28
C ASP A 87 14.63 11.32 10.31
N LYS A 88 14.29 12.46 9.69
CA LYS A 88 15.19 13.18 8.79
C LYS A 88 16.49 13.59 9.49
N TYR A 89 16.42 14.13 10.70
CA TYR A 89 17.61 14.49 11.46
C TYR A 89 18.48 13.27 11.80
N LEU A 90 17.85 12.17 12.17
CA LEU A 90 18.57 10.91 12.43
C LEU A 90 19.26 10.38 11.17
N ARG A 91 18.60 10.43 10.02
CA ARG A 91 19.20 10.00 8.74
C ARG A 91 20.36 10.91 8.34
N ASP A 92 20.14 12.20 8.33
CA ASP A 92 21.07 13.15 7.73
C ASP A 92 22.25 13.53 8.67
N ALA A 93 22.00 13.66 9.98
CA ALA A 93 22.99 14.07 10.95
C ALA A 93 23.62 12.91 11.75
N CYS A 94 22.84 11.85 12.06
CA CYS A 94 23.26 10.78 12.96
C CYS A 94 23.59 9.46 12.24
N GLY A 95 23.30 9.32 10.94
CA GLY A 95 23.54 8.07 10.20
C GLY A 95 22.70 6.91 10.76
N SER A 96 21.41 7.16 11.00
CA SER A 96 20.43 6.20 11.54
C SER A 96 19.26 6.06 10.59
N MET A 97 18.63 4.89 10.56
CA MET A 97 17.46 4.62 9.73
C MET A 97 16.55 3.59 10.40
N ILE A 98 15.25 3.78 10.25
CA ILE A 98 14.19 2.87 10.73
C ILE A 98 13.35 2.45 9.53
N CYS A 99 13.35 1.16 9.22
CA CYS A 99 12.69 0.57 8.07
C CYS A 99 11.84 -0.64 8.47
N TRP A 100 11.09 -1.21 7.53
CA TRP A 100 10.32 -2.44 7.77
C TRP A 100 11.20 -3.65 8.06
N SER A 101 12.36 -3.74 7.41
CA SER A 101 13.30 -4.85 7.59
C SER A 101 14.13 -4.75 8.89
N GLY A 102 14.02 -3.64 9.61
CA GLY A 102 14.74 -3.41 10.87
C GLY A 102 15.19 -1.97 11.05
N SER A 103 16.15 -1.77 11.94
CA SER A 103 16.69 -0.43 12.19
C SER A 103 18.20 -0.45 12.38
N LYS A 104 18.85 0.63 11.95
CA LYS A 104 20.23 0.98 12.29
C LYS A 104 20.17 2.28 13.06
N LEU A 105 20.30 2.18 14.39
CA LEU A 105 20.23 3.34 15.29
C LEU A 105 21.61 3.70 15.82
N ASN A 106 21.98 4.95 15.66
CA ASN A 106 23.15 5.59 16.23
C ASN A 106 22.68 6.82 17.00
N ILE A 107 22.10 6.59 18.19
CA ILE A 107 21.61 7.67 19.06
C ILE A 107 22.79 8.28 19.78
N PRO A 108 23.15 9.55 19.53
CA PRO A 108 24.30 10.19 20.12
C PRO A 108 24.02 10.57 21.58
N GLN A 109 25.07 10.66 22.41
CA GLN A 109 24.96 11.22 23.74
C GLN A 109 24.79 12.75 23.72
N GLU A 110 25.43 13.41 22.77
CA GLU A 110 25.31 14.84 22.47
C GLU A 110 24.85 14.99 21.03
N TRP A 111 23.73 15.65 20.80
CA TRP A 111 23.14 15.83 19.47
C TRP A 111 24.05 16.71 18.60
N PRO A 112 24.47 16.25 17.40
CA PRO A 112 25.27 17.05 16.47
C PRO A 112 24.59 18.36 16.10
N ASP A 113 25.33 19.44 16.06
CA ASP A 113 24.79 20.76 15.67
C ASP A 113 24.17 20.70 14.28
N TRP A 114 22.91 21.14 14.18
CA TRP A 114 22.10 21.11 12.95
C TRP A 114 21.04 22.18 12.96
N LYS A 115 20.76 22.75 11.81
CA LYS A 115 19.62 23.64 11.65
C LYS A 115 18.96 23.42 10.30
N GLU A 116 17.66 23.12 10.33
CA GLU A 116 16.85 22.91 9.14
C GLU A 116 15.39 23.28 9.42
N GLU A 117 14.71 23.81 8.40
CA GLU A 117 13.28 24.05 8.42
C GLU A 117 12.70 23.75 7.04
N ALA A 118 11.48 23.20 6.98
CA ALA A 118 10.77 23.01 5.73
C ALA A 118 9.26 23.14 5.94
N THR A 119 8.59 23.46 4.83
CA THR A 119 7.13 23.44 4.71
C THR A 119 6.78 22.49 3.58
N SER A 120 5.94 21.50 3.86
CA SER A 120 5.42 20.63 2.80
C SER A 120 4.60 21.44 1.79
N PRO A 121 4.82 21.32 0.50
CA PRO A 121 3.98 21.96 -0.51
C PRO A 121 2.58 21.37 -0.59
N TYR A 122 2.32 20.28 0.12
CA TYR A 122 1.08 19.51 0.08
C TYR A 122 0.36 19.57 1.43
N GLN A 123 -0.95 19.81 1.41
CA GLN A 123 -1.80 19.71 2.60
C GLN A 123 -1.94 18.27 3.08
N LEU A 124 -2.01 17.33 2.13
CA LEU A 124 -2.28 15.92 2.37
C LEU A 124 -1.10 15.06 1.90
N ARG A 125 -0.71 14.09 2.73
CA ARG A 125 0.28 13.06 2.40
C ARG A 125 -0.39 11.70 2.60
N TYR A 126 -0.88 11.18 1.47
CA TYR A 126 -1.69 9.96 1.42
C TYR A 126 -0.83 8.70 1.44
N PHE A 127 -1.30 7.66 2.11
CA PHE A 127 -0.64 6.36 2.13
C PHE A 127 -1.64 5.20 2.16
N LEU A 128 -1.25 4.09 1.54
CA LEU A 128 -1.93 2.81 1.35
C LEU A 128 -2.87 2.77 0.14
N ASN A 129 -3.03 1.54 -0.37
CA ASN A 129 -3.98 1.15 -1.41
C ASN A 129 -5.06 0.25 -0.79
N VAL A 130 -6.21 0.11 -1.41
CA VAL A 130 -7.20 -0.89 -1.01
C VAL A 130 -6.58 -2.30 -1.05
N CYS A 131 -5.77 -2.60 -2.07
CA CYS A 131 -5.11 -3.89 -2.25
C CYS A 131 -4.06 -4.22 -1.17
N THR A 132 -3.51 -3.21 -0.47
CA THR A 132 -2.58 -3.43 0.64
C THR A 132 -3.22 -4.29 1.75
N PHE A 133 -4.53 -4.11 1.97
CA PHE A 133 -5.31 -4.89 2.95
C PHE A 133 -5.51 -6.37 2.55
N GLY A 134 -5.12 -6.76 1.35
CA GLY A 134 -5.05 -8.15 0.89
C GLY A 134 -3.61 -8.65 0.81
N TYR A 135 -2.77 -7.96 0.04
CA TYR A 135 -1.41 -8.43 -0.23
C TYR A 135 -0.43 -8.30 0.94
N THR A 136 -0.73 -7.51 1.96
CA THR A 136 0.20 -7.33 3.09
C THR A 136 -0.49 -7.39 4.45
N ALA A 137 -1.60 -6.70 4.64
CA ALA A 137 -2.20 -6.46 5.95
C ALA A 137 -3.49 -7.23 6.28
N PRO A 138 -3.91 -8.33 5.59
CA PRO A 138 -5.22 -8.94 5.84
C PRO A 138 -5.31 -9.55 7.23
N TYR A 139 -4.17 -9.99 7.79
CA TYR A 139 -4.09 -10.69 9.06
C TYR A 139 -3.26 -9.95 10.12
N TRP A 140 -2.88 -8.70 9.87
CA TRP A 140 -2.12 -7.91 10.83
C TRP A 140 -2.92 -7.72 12.12
N ASP A 141 -2.27 -7.98 13.23
CA ASP A 141 -2.77 -7.66 14.55
C ASP A 141 -2.43 -6.21 14.97
N TRP A 142 -2.76 -5.86 16.21
CA TRP A 142 -2.49 -4.52 16.71
C TRP A 142 -0.99 -4.20 16.80
N ASP A 143 -0.16 -5.17 17.14
CA ASP A 143 1.28 -4.93 17.32
C ASP A 143 1.91 -4.56 15.98
N ARG A 144 1.54 -5.27 14.90
CA ARG A 144 2.02 -4.92 13.56
C ARG A 144 1.41 -3.60 13.05
N TRP A 145 0.11 -3.37 13.24
CA TRP A 145 -0.51 -2.08 12.88
C TRP A 145 0.09 -0.91 13.65
N SER A 146 0.40 -1.07 14.94
CA SER A 146 1.06 -0.03 15.74
C SER A 146 2.42 0.36 15.18
N GLN A 147 3.22 -0.62 14.74
CA GLN A 147 4.50 -0.38 14.07
C GLN A 147 4.32 0.36 12.75
N GLU A 148 3.33 -0.02 11.95
CA GLU A 148 3.05 0.65 10.69
C GLU A 148 2.60 2.09 10.87
N ILE A 149 1.75 2.37 11.84
CA ILE A 149 1.30 3.75 12.12
C ILE A 149 2.48 4.60 12.64
N ASP A 150 3.36 4.03 13.45
CA ASP A 150 4.58 4.72 13.89
C ASP A 150 5.52 4.99 12.70
N TRP A 151 5.67 4.02 11.77
CA TRP A 151 6.40 4.21 10.52
C TRP A 151 5.77 5.33 9.66
N MET A 152 4.45 5.32 9.48
CA MET A 152 3.74 6.39 8.77
C MET A 152 4.02 7.77 9.39
N ALA A 153 4.03 7.88 10.71
CA ALA A 153 4.31 9.13 11.41
C ALA A 153 5.74 9.61 11.15
N LEU A 154 6.73 8.71 11.22
CA LEU A 154 8.13 9.00 10.91
C LEU A 154 8.35 9.42 9.45
N HIS A 155 7.50 8.95 8.54
CA HIS A 155 7.52 9.30 7.11
C HIS A 155 6.55 10.46 6.75
N GLY A 156 6.01 11.15 7.77
CA GLY A 156 5.21 12.36 7.59
C GLY A 156 3.82 12.17 7.00
N VAL A 157 3.29 10.94 6.97
CA VAL A 157 1.94 10.64 6.49
C VAL A 157 0.90 11.31 7.40
N ASN A 158 -0.12 11.94 6.80
CA ASN A 158 -1.22 12.55 7.54
C ASN A 158 -2.62 12.14 7.04
N MET A 159 -2.72 11.38 5.93
CA MET A 159 -3.98 10.92 5.35
C MET A 159 -3.88 9.42 4.98
N PRO A 160 -3.82 8.50 5.96
CA PRO A 160 -3.77 7.06 5.68
C PRO A 160 -5.15 6.49 5.35
N LEU A 161 -5.21 5.45 4.50
CA LEU A 161 -6.43 4.66 4.30
C LEU A 161 -6.67 3.75 5.52
N ALA A 162 -7.89 3.70 6.03
CA ALA A 162 -8.26 2.94 7.23
C ALA A 162 -9.54 2.12 7.03
N SER A 163 -9.46 1.07 6.21
CA SER A 163 -10.60 0.25 5.77
C SER A 163 -10.84 -1.01 6.60
N VAL A 164 -10.09 -1.23 7.69
CA VAL A 164 -10.34 -2.38 8.59
C VAL A 164 -11.76 -2.31 9.14
N ALA A 165 -12.42 -3.46 9.29
CA ALA A 165 -13.81 -3.60 9.74
C ALA A 165 -14.91 -3.03 8.81
N ALA A 166 -14.61 -2.68 7.55
CA ALA A 166 -15.63 -2.27 6.57
C ALA A 166 -16.76 -3.32 6.45
N GLU A 167 -16.41 -4.61 6.44
CA GLU A 167 -17.34 -5.74 6.32
C GLU A 167 -18.24 -5.86 7.55
N ALA A 168 -17.74 -5.57 8.75
CA ALA A 168 -18.53 -5.59 9.98
C ALA A 168 -19.61 -4.50 9.96
N ILE A 169 -19.31 -3.32 9.41
CA ILE A 169 -20.29 -2.25 9.22
C ILE A 169 -21.29 -2.62 8.12
N ALA A 170 -20.81 -3.13 7.00
CA ALA A 170 -21.67 -3.61 5.91
C ALA A 170 -22.64 -4.70 6.40
N LYS A 171 -22.17 -5.67 7.21
CA LYS A 171 -23.02 -6.68 7.82
C LYS A 171 -24.18 -6.10 8.62
N ARG A 172 -23.92 -5.04 9.41
CA ARG A 172 -24.99 -4.36 10.19
C ARG A 172 -26.02 -3.71 9.27
N VAL A 173 -25.59 -3.14 8.16
CA VAL A 173 -26.51 -2.55 7.16
C VAL A 173 -27.36 -3.64 6.51
N TRP A 174 -26.77 -4.74 6.10
CA TRP A 174 -27.52 -5.86 5.47
C TRP A 174 -28.52 -6.50 6.44
N LEU A 175 -28.18 -6.65 7.73
CA LEU A 175 -29.10 -7.13 8.75
C LEU A 175 -30.31 -6.15 8.93
N GLN A 176 -30.08 -4.83 8.95
CA GLN A 176 -31.15 -3.83 9.01
C GLN A 176 -32.07 -3.87 7.78
N LEU A 177 -31.54 -4.27 6.64
CA LEU A 177 -32.29 -4.46 5.40
C LEU A 177 -32.94 -5.85 5.33
N GLY A 178 -32.80 -6.63 6.39
CA GLY A 178 -33.50 -7.87 6.65
C GLY A 178 -32.89 -9.13 6.05
N LEU A 179 -31.61 -9.10 5.67
CA LEU A 179 -30.90 -10.33 5.31
C LEU A 179 -30.55 -11.16 6.54
N GLU A 180 -30.42 -12.48 6.37
CA GLU A 180 -29.99 -13.38 7.43
C GLU A 180 -28.46 -13.39 7.57
N SER A 181 -27.96 -13.61 8.79
CA SER A 181 -26.51 -13.60 9.05
C SER A 181 -25.71 -14.52 8.13
N ASP A 182 -26.19 -15.73 7.93
CA ASP A 182 -25.52 -16.72 7.09
C ASP A 182 -25.46 -16.33 5.60
N GLU A 183 -26.48 -15.62 5.10
CA GLU A 183 -26.49 -15.11 3.72
C GLU A 183 -25.45 -14.02 3.55
N ILE A 184 -25.30 -13.17 4.57
CA ILE A 184 -24.34 -12.06 4.58
C ILE A 184 -22.92 -12.62 4.70
N ASP A 185 -22.67 -13.58 5.60
CA ASP A 185 -21.35 -14.16 5.81
C ASP A 185 -20.82 -14.85 4.56
N ARG A 186 -21.71 -15.50 3.79
CA ARG A 186 -21.37 -16.10 2.50
C ARG A 186 -21.20 -15.10 1.36
N PHE A 187 -21.69 -13.88 1.49
CA PHE A 187 -21.49 -12.82 0.51
C PHE A 187 -20.07 -12.29 0.51
N PHE A 188 -19.42 -12.24 1.68
CA PHE A 188 -18.04 -11.77 1.78
C PHE A 188 -17.04 -12.79 1.20
N THR A 189 -15.95 -12.30 0.62
CA THR A 189 -14.80 -13.12 0.23
C THR A 189 -14.00 -13.56 1.46
N GLY A 190 -13.05 -14.46 1.28
CA GLY A 190 -12.02 -14.73 2.27
C GLY A 190 -11.20 -13.46 2.61
N ALA A 191 -10.62 -13.43 3.81
CA ALA A 191 -10.01 -12.22 4.37
C ALA A 191 -8.93 -11.59 3.46
N ALA A 192 -8.08 -12.40 2.83
CA ALA A 192 -7.05 -11.91 1.93
C ALA A 192 -7.61 -11.34 0.61
N HIS A 193 -8.83 -11.71 0.22
CA HIS A 193 -9.48 -11.24 -1.01
C HIS A 193 -10.48 -10.08 -0.79
N LEU A 194 -10.60 -9.55 0.44
CA LEU A 194 -11.48 -8.43 0.78
C LEU A 194 -11.26 -7.15 -0.02
N PRO A 195 -10.04 -6.79 -0.46
CA PRO A 195 -9.86 -5.63 -1.34
C PRO A 195 -10.76 -5.65 -2.57
N TRP A 196 -10.85 -6.78 -3.24
CA TRP A 196 -11.66 -6.94 -4.46
C TRP A 196 -13.15 -7.03 -4.16
N HIS A 197 -13.52 -7.44 -2.96
CA HIS A 197 -14.89 -7.31 -2.46
C HIS A 197 -15.25 -5.84 -2.23
N ARG A 198 -14.37 -5.05 -1.60
CA ARG A 198 -14.54 -3.62 -1.33
C ARG A 198 -14.65 -2.79 -2.60
N MET A 199 -13.87 -3.12 -3.62
CA MET A 199 -13.91 -2.48 -4.94
C MET A 199 -15.05 -2.99 -5.84
N GLY A 200 -15.83 -3.98 -5.37
CA GLY A 200 -16.96 -4.55 -6.11
C GLY A 200 -16.59 -5.49 -7.26
N ASN A 201 -15.38 -6.01 -7.28
CA ASN A 201 -14.93 -6.99 -8.28
C ASN A 201 -15.46 -8.38 -7.99
N LEU A 202 -15.44 -8.80 -6.71
CA LEU A 202 -15.75 -10.15 -6.25
C LEU A 202 -16.76 -10.16 -5.10
N ASN A 203 -17.48 -11.25 -4.99
CA ASN A 203 -18.19 -11.67 -3.79
C ASN A 203 -18.04 -13.18 -3.60
N SER A 204 -18.32 -13.69 -2.40
CA SER A 204 -18.39 -15.11 -2.05
C SER A 204 -17.11 -15.93 -2.23
N PHE A 205 -16.13 -15.46 -2.99
CA PHE A 205 -14.91 -16.20 -3.31
C PHE A 205 -14.06 -16.47 -2.06
N ASP A 206 -13.74 -17.74 -1.84
CA ASP A 206 -12.87 -18.21 -0.76
C ASP A 206 -13.31 -17.78 0.67
N GLY A 207 -14.62 -17.45 0.83
CA GLY A 207 -15.28 -17.18 2.11
C GLY A 207 -15.71 -18.46 2.83
N PRO A 208 -16.54 -18.38 3.85
CA PRO A 208 -17.18 -17.19 4.42
C PRO A 208 -16.34 -16.44 5.47
N LEU A 209 -16.76 -15.23 5.84
CA LEU A 209 -16.33 -14.56 7.05
C LEU A 209 -17.35 -14.74 8.17
N ASN A 210 -16.89 -15.06 9.37
CA ASN A 210 -17.75 -15.31 10.51
C ASN A 210 -17.81 -14.15 11.50
N ASP A 211 -18.70 -14.25 12.49
CA ASP A 211 -18.87 -13.25 13.54
C ASP A 211 -17.61 -12.96 14.36
N ASN A 212 -16.76 -13.96 14.58
CA ASN A 212 -15.52 -13.77 15.33
C ASN A 212 -14.56 -12.84 14.57
N TRP A 213 -14.46 -13.02 13.24
CA TRP A 213 -13.70 -12.12 12.38
C TRP A 213 -14.24 -10.69 12.50
N HIS A 214 -15.52 -10.47 12.28
CA HIS A 214 -16.10 -9.12 12.36
C HIS A 214 -15.86 -8.45 13.71
N LYS A 215 -16.01 -9.17 14.82
CA LYS A 215 -15.78 -8.65 16.18
C LYS A 215 -14.32 -8.31 16.43
N SER A 216 -13.37 -9.13 15.94
CA SER A 216 -11.94 -8.84 16.10
C SER A 216 -11.53 -7.61 15.29
N GLN A 217 -12.02 -7.49 14.04
CA GLN A 217 -11.72 -6.34 13.19
C GLN A 217 -12.30 -5.02 13.73
N VAL A 218 -13.48 -5.01 14.34
CA VAL A 218 -14.01 -3.82 15.01
C VAL A 218 -13.10 -3.35 16.15
N LYS A 219 -12.64 -4.28 16.99
CA LYS A 219 -11.71 -3.95 18.09
C LYS A 219 -10.38 -3.41 17.57
N LEU A 220 -9.87 -3.99 16.49
CA LEU A 220 -8.64 -3.56 15.85
C LEU A 220 -8.80 -2.16 15.25
N GLN A 221 -9.89 -1.91 14.54
CA GLN A 221 -10.16 -0.61 13.90
C GLN A 221 -10.26 0.54 14.90
N HIS A 222 -10.86 0.32 16.08
CA HIS A 222 -10.83 1.32 17.14
C HIS A 222 -9.40 1.74 17.49
N LYS A 223 -8.52 0.76 17.74
CA LYS A 223 -7.12 1.05 18.10
C LYS A 223 -6.37 1.78 16.97
N ILE A 224 -6.62 1.39 15.71
CA ILE A 224 -6.03 2.02 14.52
C ILE A 224 -6.46 3.49 14.45
N LEU A 225 -7.77 3.75 14.48
CA LEU A 225 -8.30 5.11 14.35
C LEU A 225 -7.93 6.00 15.54
N ASP A 226 -7.94 5.47 16.75
CA ASP A 226 -7.54 6.20 17.94
C ASP A 226 -6.07 6.64 17.84
N ARG A 227 -5.16 5.72 17.46
CA ARG A 227 -3.75 6.04 17.27
C ARG A 227 -3.52 7.05 16.13
N MET A 228 -4.19 6.89 14.99
CA MET A 228 -4.08 7.85 13.89
C MET A 228 -4.54 9.24 14.30
N ARG A 229 -5.65 9.35 15.04
CA ARG A 229 -6.18 10.63 15.56
C ARG A 229 -5.26 11.26 16.61
N GLU A 230 -4.70 10.46 17.53
CA GLU A 230 -3.70 10.92 18.50
C GLU A 230 -2.49 11.57 17.81
N LEU A 231 -2.12 11.06 16.63
CA LEU A 231 -1.03 11.58 15.81
C LEU A 231 -1.45 12.71 14.85
N GLY A 232 -2.68 13.20 14.97
CA GLY A 232 -3.20 14.28 14.12
C GLY A 232 -3.40 13.89 12.66
N MET A 233 -3.46 12.59 12.36
CA MET A 233 -3.78 12.09 11.02
C MET A 233 -5.29 12.16 10.77
N GLU A 234 -5.68 12.38 9.53
CA GLU A 234 -7.07 12.36 9.06
C GLU A 234 -7.31 11.08 8.21
N PRO A 235 -7.68 9.95 8.84
CA PRO A 235 -7.84 8.68 8.13
C PRO A 235 -9.01 8.73 7.14
N VAL A 236 -8.83 8.02 6.00
CA VAL A 236 -9.88 7.84 4.99
C VAL A 236 -10.70 6.62 5.35
N ALA A 237 -11.99 6.80 5.61
CA ALA A 237 -12.95 5.74 5.90
C ALA A 237 -13.52 5.13 4.60
N PRO A 238 -13.91 3.84 4.58
CA PRO A 238 -14.61 3.25 3.46
C PRO A 238 -16.05 3.77 3.37
N ALA A 239 -16.60 3.83 2.15
CA ALA A 239 -18.01 4.15 1.91
C ALA A 239 -18.67 3.11 0.99
N PHE A 240 -19.99 3.22 0.83
CA PHE A 240 -20.74 2.33 -0.05
C PHE A 240 -20.54 2.73 -1.52
N ALA A 241 -20.08 1.78 -2.35
CA ALA A 241 -19.76 2.00 -3.76
C ALA A 241 -20.85 1.50 -4.74
N GLY A 242 -22.01 1.10 -4.24
CA GLY A 242 -23.13 0.64 -5.09
C GLY A 242 -23.26 -0.87 -5.24
N PHE A 243 -22.39 -1.66 -4.62
CA PHE A 243 -22.41 -3.14 -4.74
C PHE A 243 -23.26 -3.78 -3.66
N ILE A 244 -24.13 -4.72 -4.05
CA ILE A 244 -25.11 -5.34 -3.16
C ILE A 244 -25.09 -6.86 -3.20
N PRO A 245 -25.46 -7.53 -2.08
CA PRO A 245 -25.65 -8.98 -2.06
C PRO A 245 -26.77 -9.42 -3.02
N PRO A 246 -26.58 -10.47 -3.83
CA PRO A 246 -27.68 -11.06 -4.64
C PRO A 246 -28.92 -11.45 -3.82
N ALA A 247 -28.75 -11.82 -2.56
CA ALA A 247 -29.84 -12.13 -1.63
C ALA A 247 -30.77 -10.92 -1.39
N LEU A 248 -30.24 -9.68 -1.45
CA LEU A 248 -31.04 -8.46 -1.28
C LEU A 248 -32.06 -8.30 -2.42
N MET A 249 -31.67 -8.61 -3.67
CA MET A 249 -32.58 -8.57 -4.83
C MET A 249 -33.67 -9.64 -4.74
N LYS A 250 -33.36 -10.80 -4.17
CA LYS A 250 -34.38 -11.85 -3.94
C LYS A 250 -35.42 -11.42 -2.92
N LYS A 251 -34.98 -10.71 -1.88
CA LYS A 251 -35.86 -10.18 -0.82
C LYS A 251 -36.64 -8.95 -1.25
N HIS A 252 -36.05 -8.12 -2.08
CA HIS A 252 -36.57 -6.86 -2.59
C HIS A 252 -36.57 -6.86 -4.13
N PRO A 253 -37.58 -7.53 -4.77
CA PRO A 253 -37.62 -7.67 -6.23
C PRO A 253 -37.74 -6.37 -7.01
N GLU A 254 -38.09 -5.27 -6.34
CA GLU A 254 -38.14 -3.92 -6.93
C GLU A 254 -36.74 -3.32 -7.15
N ILE A 255 -35.67 -3.90 -6.57
CA ILE A 255 -34.31 -3.41 -6.75
C ILE A 255 -33.82 -3.68 -8.17
N GLN A 256 -33.42 -2.60 -8.84
CA GLN A 256 -32.74 -2.67 -10.13
C GLN A 256 -31.24 -2.69 -9.91
N ALA A 257 -30.60 -3.78 -10.28
CA ALA A 257 -29.16 -3.94 -10.25
C ALA A 257 -28.67 -4.79 -11.42
N ARG A 258 -27.39 -4.64 -11.77
CA ARG A 258 -26.75 -5.40 -12.86
C ARG A 258 -25.55 -6.16 -12.31
N GLN A 259 -25.37 -7.37 -12.80
CA GLN A 259 -24.17 -8.14 -12.52
C GLN A 259 -23.06 -7.72 -13.48
N LEU A 260 -21.90 -7.42 -12.93
CA LEU A 260 -20.69 -7.09 -13.68
C LEU A 260 -19.80 -8.33 -13.77
N THR A 261 -18.77 -8.29 -14.60
CA THR A 261 -17.78 -9.36 -14.73
C THR A 261 -16.37 -8.80 -14.52
N TRP A 262 -15.53 -9.56 -13.84
CA TRP A 262 -14.14 -9.19 -13.60
C TRP A 262 -13.25 -10.44 -13.55
N GLY A 263 -11.99 -10.29 -14.01
CA GLY A 263 -10.88 -11.21 -13.73
C GLY A 263 -11.03 -12.66 -14.20
N GLY A 264 -12.04 -13.00 -15.02
CA GLY A 264 -12.28 -14.37 -15.48
C GLY A 264 -12.92 -15.28 -14.44
N PHE A 265 -13.49 -14.71 -13.39
CA PHE A 265 -14.25 -15.47 -12.39
C PHE A 265 -15.62 -15.92 -12.90
N PRO A 266 -16.17 -17.02 -12.33
CA PRO A 266 -17.55 -17.41 -12.56
C PRO A 266 -18.53 -16.28 -12.24
N ILE A 267 -19.66 -16.23 -12.95
CA ILE A 267 -20.60 -15.11 -12.80
C ILE A 267 -21.15 -14.98 -11.38
N GLU A 268 -21.30 -16.08 -10.66
CA GLU A 268 -21.77 -16.15 -9.27
C GLU A 268 -20.82 -15.48 -8.28
N ASP A 269 -19.52 -15.40 -8.60
CA ASP A 269 -18.49 -14.73 -7.79
C ASP A 269 -18.31 -13.26 -8.14
N ASN A 270 -19.10 -12.74 -9.08
CA ASN A 270 -19.01 -11.34 -9.49
C ASN A 270 -20.10 -10.48 -8.83
N ALA A 271 -19.79 -9.23 -8.58
CA ALA A 271 -20.66 -8.32 -7.85
C ALA A 271 -21.86 -7.83 -8.69
N CYS A 272 -22.94 -7.49 -7.97
CA CYS A 272 -24.10 -6.79 -8.53
C CYS A 272 -24.03 -5.31 -8.15
N VAL A 273 -24.13 -4.41 -9.13
CA VAL A 273 -24.16 -2.96 -8.93
C VAL A 273 -25.58 -2.42 -9.10
N LEU A 274 -26.00 -1.55 -8.18
CA LEU A 274 -27.28 -0.84 -8.25
C LEU A 274 -27.33 0.10 -9.47
N SER A 275 -28.52 0.23 -10.06
CA SER A 275 -28.79 1.32 -11.01
C SER A 275 -28.64 2.67 -10.28
N PRO A 276 -28.09 3.71 -10.95
CA PRO A 276 -27.81 4.98 -10.27
C PRO A 276 -29.08 5.73 -9.84
N ASP A 277 -30.19 5.55 -10.52
CA ASP A 277 -31.51 6.10 -10.21
C ASP A 277 -32.26 5.35 -9.08
N SER A 278 -31.68 4.24 -8.58
CA SER A 278 -32.30 3.45 -7.52
C SER A 278 -32.30 4.21 -6.17
N PRO A 279 -33.46 4.35 -5.52
CA PRO A 279 -33.50 4.95 -4.18
C PRO A 279 -32.74 4.15 -3.12
N TRP A 280 -32.45 2.89 -3.43
CA TRP A 280 -31.64 2.03 -2.56
C TRP A 280 -30.19 2.47 -2.49
N PHE A 281 -29.66 3.12 -3.51
CA PHE A 281 -28.29 3.63 -3.52
C PHE A 281 -28.06 4.60 -2.35
N THR A 282 -28.88 5.66 -2.29
CA THR A 282 -28.82 6.64 -1.20
C THR A 282 -29.19 6.03 0.15
N LYS A 283 -30.18 5.14 0.19
CA LYS A 283 -30.61 4.48 1.44
C LYS A 283 -29.50 3.65 2.07
N ILE A 284 -28.83 2.81 1.29
CA ILE A 284 -27.75 1.94 1.76
C ILE A 284 -26.54 2.76 2.17
N GLY A 285 -26.10 3.70 1.33
CA GLY A 285 -24.95 4.55 1.62
C GLY A 285 -25.13 5.38 2.88
N LYS A 286 -26.33 5.98 3.07
CA LYS A 286 -26.69 6.68 4.31
C LYS A 286 -26.55 5.78 5.54
N LEU A 287 -27.10 4.57 5.49
CA LEU A 287 -27.02 3.62 6.61
C LEU A 287 -25.57 3.24 6.90
N PHE A 288 -24.74 3.02 5.86
CA PHE A 288 -23.35 2.66 6.02
C PHE A 288 -22.56 3.77 6.74
N VAL A 289 -22.69 5.02 6.28
CA VAL A 289 -22.02 6.16 6.91
C VAL A 289 -22.48 6.31 8.38
N GLN A 290 -23.80 6.22 8.64
CA GLN A 290 -24.34 6.34 9.99
C GLN A 290 -23.88 5.21 10.92
N GLU A 291 -23.82 3.96 10.46
CA GLU A 291 -23.31 2.83 11.28
C GLU A 291 -21.81 2.94 11.52
N TRP A 292 -21.03 3.42 10.52
CA TRP A 292 -19.62 3.71 10.72
C TRP A 292 -19.40 4.80 11.77
N GLU A 293 -20.07 5.95 11.63
CA GLU A 293 -19.91 7.06 12.59
C GLU A 293 -20.38 6.72 14.00
N LYS A 294 -21.44 5.92 14.12
CA LYS A 294 -21.93 5.44 15.41
C LYS A 294 -20.91 4.54 16.11
N GLU A 295 -20.16 3.74 15.39
CA GLU A 295 -19.14 2.83 15.94
C GLU A 295 -17.82 3.56 16.17
N PHE A 296 -17.32 4.26 15.15
CA PHE A 296 -15.94 4.76 15.08
C PHE A 296 -15.83 6.29 15.19
N GLY A 297 -16.93 6.99 15.28
CA GLY A 297 -16.94 8.45 15.25
C GLY A 297 -16.86 9.03 13.84
N LYS A 298 -16.90 10.36 13.74
CA LYS A 298 -16.90 11.07 12.46
C LYS A 298 -15.62 10.82 11.64
N ALA A 299 -15.80 10.68 10.32
CA ALA A 299 -14.75 10.74 9.34
C ALA A 299 -14.99 11.94 8.42
N ARG A 300 -13.91 12.55 7.93
CA ARG A 300 -13.99 13.64 6.96
C ARG A 300 -13.93 13.13 5.52
N TYR A 301 -13.12 12.11 5.31
CA TYR A 301 -12.81 11.53 4.01
C TYR A 301 -13.40 10.13 3.88
N TRP A 302 -14.12 9.90 2.77
CA TRP A 302 -14.84 8.67 2.52
C TRP A 302 -14.47 8.09 1.17
N LEU A 303 -13.78 6.95 1.16
CA LEU A 303 -13.38 6.27 -0.07
C LEU A 303 -14.56 5.49 -0.66
N SER A 304 -14.86 5.80 -1.91
CA SER A 304 -15.78 5.00 -2.71
C SER A 304 -15.23 4.88 -4.13
N ASP A 305 -14.77 3.68 -4.48
CA ASP A 305 -14.29 3.34 -5.80
C ASP A 305 -15.39 2.58 -6.54
N SER A 306 -15.92 3.19 -7.57
CA SER A 306 -16.91 2.55 -8.43
C SER A 306 -16.25 2.16 -9.75
N PHE A 307 -16.57 0.95 -10.23
CA PHE A 307 -16.17 0.44 -11.54
C PHE A 307 -14.66 0.22 -11.73
N ASN A 308 -13.94 -0.15 -10.65
CA ASN A 308 -12.53 -0.47 -10.76
C ASN A 308 -12.32 -1.67 -11.70
N GLU A 309 -11.67 -1.42 -12.85
CA GLU A 309 -11.43 -2.41 -13.93
C GLU A 309 -12.69 -3.09 -14.47
N MET A 310 -13.86 -2.50 -14.30
CA MET A 310 -15.13 -3.04 -14.78
C MET A 310 -15.72 -2.16 -15.88
N LYS A 311 -16.39 -2.78 -16.86
CA LYS A 311 -17.07 -2.07 -17.93
C LYS A 311 -18.52 -1.83 -17.55
N LEU A 312 -18.92 -0.56 -17.55
CA LEU A 312 -20.34 -0.21 -17.51
C LEU A 312 -21.04 -0.64 -18.81
N PRO A 313 -22.28 -1.12 -18.72
CA PRO A 313 -23.04 -1.52 -19.89
C PRO A 313 -23.58 -0.29 -20.63
N VAL A 314 -22.75 0.23 -21.51
CA VAL A 314 -23.09 1.32 -22.44
C VAL A 314 -23.15 0.74 -23.84
N GLU A 315 -24.14 1.10 -24.64
CA GLU A 315 -24.22 0.70 -26.05
C GLU A 315 -23.06 1.33 -26.82
N GLU A 316 -22.45 0.55 -27.70
CA GLU A 316 -21.33 1.02 -28.51
C GLU A 316 -21.77 2.21 -29.39
N GLY A 317 -21.04 3.33 -29.30
CA GLY A 317 -21.35 4.57 -30.05
C GLY A 317 -22.38 5.49 -29.38
N ASP A 318 -23.03 5.09 -28.27
CA ASP A 318 -23.95 5.97 -27.53
C ASP A 318 -23.20 6.86 -26.53
N THR A 319 -22.49 7.86 -27.02
CA THR A 319 -21.74 8.82 -26.20
C THR A 319 -22.66 9.63 -25.27
N VAL A 320 -23.84 10.02 -25.75
CA VAL A 320 -24.80 10.82 -24.96
C VAL A 320 -25.36 10.01 -23.80
N GLY A 321 -25.78 8.79 -24.06
CA GLY A 321 -26.25 7.88 -23.02
C GLY A 321 -25.15 7.54 -22.01
N LYS A 322 -23.91 7.33 -22.47
CA LYS A 322 -22.73 7.13 -21.62
C LYS A 322 -22.52 8.29 -20.65
N HIS A 323 -22.45 9.53 -21.16
CA HIS A 323 -22.22 10.72 -20.32
C HIS A 323 -23.35 10.91 -19.30
N LYS A 324 -24.62 10.73 -19.74
CA LYS A 324 -25.76 10.80 -18.83
C LYS A 324 -25.67 9.77 -17.70
N LEU A 325 -25.38 8.51 -18.03
CA LEU A 325 -25.26 7.43 -17.07
C LEU A 325 -24.13 7.71 -16.07
N LEU A 326 -22.97 8.20 -16.54
CA LEU A 326 -21.83 8.53 -15.68
C LEU A 326 -22.16 9.70 -14.73
N ALA A 327 -22.84 10.76 -15.20
CA ALA A 327 -23.30 11.86 -14.35
C ALA A 327 -24.27 11.37 -13.27
N GLU A 328 -25.20 10.48 -13.61
CA GLU A 328 -26.14 9.87 -12.66
C GLU A 328 -25.39 9.03 -11.61
N TYR A 329 -24.37 8.24 -11.98
CA TYR A 329 -23.54 7.50 -11.02
C TYR A 329 -22.74 8.43 -10.11
N GLY A 330 -22.06 9.43 -10.64
CA GLY A 330 -21.32 10.40 -9.82
C GLY A 330 -22.20 11.08 -8.79
N LYS A 331 -23.41 11.53 -9.21
CA LYS A 331 -24.42 12.10 -8.32
C LYS A 331 -24.85 11.11 -7.22
N SER A 332 -25.11 9.86 -7.58
CA SER A 332 -25.66 8.86 -6.66
C SER A 332 -24.63 8.42 -5.63
N ILE A 333 -23.36 8.25 -6.02
CA ILE A 333 -22.27 7.97 -5.08
C ILE A 333 -22.13 9.13 -4.10
N TYR A 334 -21.99 10.36 -4.57
CA TYR A 334 -21.84 11.53 -3.73
C TYR A 334 -23.04 11.70 -2.78
N SER A 335 -24.27 11.61 -3.31
CA SER A 335 -25.50 11.72 -2.52
C SER A 335 -25.63 10.61 -1.46
N SER A 336 -25.16 9.41 -1.75
CA SER A 336 -25.20 8.28 -0.81
C SER A 336 -24.33 8.52 0.43
N ILE A 337 -23.18 9.17 0.25
CA ILE A 337 -22.26 9.53 1.33
C ILE A 337 -22.84 10.72 2.11
N THR A 338 -23.21 11.80 1.40
CA THR A 338 -23.67 13.04 2.02
C THR A 338 -25.05 12.94 2.67
N ALA A 339 -25.85 11.95 2.32
CA ALA A 339 -27.09 11.63 3.05
C ALA A 339 -26.82 11.12 4.48
N GLY A 340 -25.65 10.55 4.74
CA GLY A 340 -25.18 10.13 6.05
C GLY A 340 -24.48 11.28 6.79
N ASP A 341 -23.50 11.91 6.13
CA ASP A 341 -22.76 13.07 6.64
C ASP A 341 -22.69 14.19 5.59
N PRO A 342 -23.44 15.30 5.75
CA PRO A 342 -23.45 16.42 4.77
C PRO A 342 -22.08 17.10 4.58
N ASP A 343 -21.18 16.98 5.54
CA ASP A 343 -19.84 17.59 5.47
C ASP A 343 -18.80 16.67 4.81
N ALA A 344 -19.16 15.43 4.51
CA ALA A 344 -18.29 14.44 3.92
C ALA A 344 -17.60 14.90 2.62
N ILE A 345 -16.37 14.46 2.45
CA ILE A 345 -15.61 14.61 1.20
C ILE A 345 -15.44 13.21 0.59
N TRP A 346 -15.91 13.06 -0.63
CA TRP A 346 -15.72 11.82 -1.39
C TRP A 346 -14.28 11.71 -1.89
N VAL A 347 -13.63 10.59 -1.58
CA VAL A 347 -12.30 10.23 -2.10
C VAL A 347 -12.46 9.06 -3.06
N THR A 348 -11.78 9.09 -4.19
CA THR A 348 -11.73 7.97 -5.14
C THR A 348 -10.32 7.71 -5.62
N GLN A 349 -9.96 6.44 -5.80
CA GLN A 349 -8.73 6.04 -6.47
C GLN A 349 -8.89 6.19 -7.99
N GLY A 350 -8.05 7.01 -8.60
CA GLY A 350 -8.11 7.33 -10.03
C GLY A 350 -7.50 6.26 -10.96
N TRP A 351 -7.22 5.05 -10.47
CA TRP A 351 -6.63 3.97 -11.26
C TRP A 351 -7.37 3.71 -12.57
N THR A 352 -8.67 3.54 -12.50
CA THR A 352 -9.48 3.23 -13.67
C THR A 352 -9.47 4.34 -14.74
N PHE A 353 -9.28 5.59 -14.35
CA PHE A 353 -9.26 6.74 -15.28
C PHE A 353 -8.03 6.74 -16.19
N GLY A 354 -6.94 6.15 -15.76
CA GLY A 354 -5.76 5.90 -16.57
C GLY A 354 -5.78 4.51 -17.21
N TYR A 355 -5.99 3.45 -16.41
CA TYR A 355 -5.93 2.06 -16.89
C TYR A 355 -6.96 1.74 -17.99
N GLN A 356 -8.16 2.29 -17.89
CA GLN A 356 -9.24 2.14 -18.87
C GLN A 356 -9.45 3.44 -19.67
N HIS A 357 -8.36 4.10 -20.08
CA HIS A 357 -8.38 5.41 -20.76
C HIS A 357 -9.27 5.46 -22.02
N ASP A 358 -9.44 4.33 -22.74
CA ASP A 358 -10.37 4.25 -23.88
C ASP A 358 -11.83 4.48 -23.47
N PHE A 359 -12.20 4.06 -22.25
CA PHE A 359 -13.53 4.28 -21.70
C PHE A 359 -13.61 5.64 -20.98
N TRP A 360 -12.58 5.97 -20.19
CA TRP A 360 -12.50 7.17 -19.37
C TRP A 360 -11.79 8.32 -20.10
N ASP A 361 -12.27 8.64 -21.31
CA ASP A 361 -11.84 9.86 -21.98
C ASP A 361 -12.21 11.13 -21.16
N PRO A 362 -11.57 12.30 -21.42
CA PRO A 362 -11.79 13.49 -20.60
C PRO A 362 -13.25 13.93 -20.46
N GLU A 363 -14.06 13.83 -21.52
CA GLU A 363 -15.48 14.22 -21.44
C GLU A 363 -16.31 13.22 -20.64
N SER A 364 -15.96 11.94 -20.67
CA SER A 364 -16.57 10.89 -19.83
C SER A 364 -16.30 11.11 -18.36
N LEU A 365 -15.05 11.38 -17.98
CA LEU A 365 -14.72 11.70 -16.60
C LEU A 365 -15.39 13.00 -16.15
N LYS A 366 -15.33 14.05 -16.96
CA LYS A 366 -16.03 15.32 -16.71
C LYS A 366 -17.53 15.13 -16.47
N ALA A 367 -18.18 14.26 -17.24
CA ALA A 367 -19.58 13.93 -17.02
C ALA A 367 -19.82 13.31 -15.65
N MET A 368 -19.02 12.32 -15.24
CA MET A 368 -19.12 11.71 -13.91
C MET A 368 -18.92 12.71 -12.76
N LEU A 369 -18.02 13.66 -12.95
CA LEU A 369 -17.69 14.66 -11.93
C LEU A 369 -18.68 15.84 -11.88
N SER A 370 -19.52 16.03 -12.89
CA SER A 370 -20.32 17.24 -13.11
C SER A 370 -21.31 17.58 -11.98
N GLU A 371 -21.83 16.57 -11.28
CA GLU A 371 -22.84 16.71 -10.23
C GLU A 371 -22.22 16.78 -8.82
N VAL A 372 -20.89 16.78 -8.70
CA VAL A 372 -20.18 16.81 -7.42
C VAL A 372 -19.52 18.19 -7.25
N PRO A 373 -19.70 18.91 -6.11
CA PRO A 373 -19.00 20.17 -5.87
C PRO A 373 -17.47 19.99 -5.84
N ASP A 374 -16.73 21.00 -6.34
CA ASP A 374 -15.28 20.88 -6.52
C ASP A 374 -14.50 20.68 -5.22
N ASP A 375 -14.99 21.27 -4.12
CA ASP A 375 -14.39 21.16 -2.79
C ASP A 375 -14.82 19.90 -2.01
N LYS A 376 -15.73 19.11 -2.56
CA LYS A 376 -16.32 17.91 -1.93
C LYS A 376 -15.82 16.59 -2.53
N MET A 377 -14.77 16.64 -3.32
CA MET A 377 -14.15 15.45 -3.90
C MET A 377 -12.64 15.58 -3.96
N ILE A 378 -11.96 14.46 -3.73
CA ILE A 378 -10.52 14.30 -3.94
C ILE A 378 -10.29 13.06 -4.80
N ILE A 379 -9.54 13.23 -5.89
CA ILE A 379 -9.11 12.13 -6.75
C ILE A 379 -7.65 11.81 -6.42
N ILE A 380 -7.39 10.57 -6.02
CA ILE A 380 -6.02 10.07 -5.86
C ILE A 380 -5.55 9.60 -7.22
N ASP A 381 -4.70 10.37 -7.88
CA ASP A 381 -4.15 10.06 -9.20
C ASP A 381 -3.10 8.96 -9.10
N LEU A 382 -3.55 7.72 -9.16
CA LEU A 382 -2.68 6.54 -9.02
C LEU A 382 -1.91 6.24 -10.31
N GLY A 383 -0.69 5.74 -10.14
CA GLY A 383 0.09 5.18 -11.24
C GLY A 383 0.82 6.22 -12.08
N ASN A 384 1.21 7.36 -11.49
CA ASN A 384 2.06 8.35 -12.17
C ASN A 384 3.44 7.79 -12.55
N ASP A 385 3.84 6.69 -11.95
CA ASP A 385 5.03 5.90 -12.28
C ASP A 385 4.84 4.99 -13.51
N TYR A 386 3.67 5.00 -14.16
CA TYR A 386 3.33 4.14 -15.31
C TYR A 386 3.09 4.84 -16.66
N PRO A 387 3.68 5.96 -17.00
CA PRO A 387 3.31 6.71 -18.23
C PRO A 387 3.54 5.94 -19.51
N LYS A 388 4.56 5.07 -19.57
CA LYS A 388 4.93 4.32 -20.79
C LYS A 388 4.25 2.97 -20.92
N TRP A 389 3.91 2.32 -19.83
CA TRP A 389 3.56 0.89 -19.83
C TRP A 389 2.07 0.62 -19.67
N VAL A 390 1.38 1.44 -18.87
CA VAL A 390 -0.05 1.26 -18.62
C VAL A 390 -0.88 2.19 -19.49
N TRP A 391 -0.50 3.46 -19.57
CA TRP A 391 -1.31 4.48 -20.25
C TRP A 391 -0.99 4.64 -21.73
N HIS A 392 0.20 4.22 -22.17
CA HIS A 392 0.71 4.37 -23.55
C HIS A 392 0.72 5.81 -24.10
N THR A 393 0.31 6.80 -23.32
CA THR A 393 0.19 8.21 -23.73
C THR A 393 0.92 9.13 -22.76
N GLU A 394 0.20 9.87 -21.95
CA GLU A 394 0.68 10.80 -20.94
C GLU A 394 0.14 10.42 -19.57
N GLN A 395 0.68 11.01 -18.53
CA GLN A 395 0.17 10.88 -17.15
C GLN A 395 -1.31 11.25 -17.08
N THR A 396 -2.07 10.55 -16.28
CA THR A 396 -3.53 10.67 -16.18
C THR A 396 -3.96 12.10 -15.87
N TRP A 397 -3.28 12.79 -14.94
CA TRP A 397 -3.61 14.17 -14.58
C TRP A 397 -3.47 15.16 -15.77
N LYS A 398 -2.52 14.92 -16.70
CA LYS A 398 -2.38 15.72 -17.93
C LYS A 398 -3.53 15.46 -18.90
N VAL A 399 -3.80 14.18 -19.18
CA VAL A 399 -4.90 13.76 -20.07
C VAL A 399 -6.23 14.26 -19.53
N GLN A 400 -6.47 14.14 -18.23
CA GLN A 400 -7.70 14.52 -17.55
C GLN A 400 -7.75 16.00 -17.12
N GLN A 401 -6.84 16.84 -17.65
CA GLN A 401 -6.83 18.30 -17.46
C GLN A 401 -6.93 18.70 -15.97
N GLY A 402 -6.12 18.10 -15.11
CA GLY A 402 -6.16 18.35 -13.66
C GLY A 402 -7.49 17.97 -13.02
N PHE A 403 -8.16 16.94 -13.57
CA PHE A 403 -9.44 16.41 -13.08
C PHE A 403 -10.59 17.45 -13.06
N HIS A 404 -10.60 18.34 -14.08
CA HIS A 404 -11.70 19.27 -14.35
C HIS A 404 -12.07 20.16 -13.15
N GLY A 405 -11.07 20.60 -12.37
CA GLY A 405 -11.24 21.49 -11.22
C GLY A 405 -11.49 20.79 -9.88
N LYS A 406 -11.58 19.46 -9.84
CA LYS A 406 -11.62 18.72 -8.57
C LYS A 406 -10.27 18.76 -7.88
N LYS A 407 -10.25 18.64 -6.53
CA LYS A 407 -9.01 18.44 -5.78
C LYS A 407 -8.42 17.08 -6.12
N TRP A 408 -7.08 17.01 -6.16
CA TRP A 408 -6.40 15.77 -6.46
C TRP A 408 -5.09 15.61 -5.69
N ILE A 409 -4.64 14.35 -5.59
CA ILE A 409 -3.40 13.95 -4.96
C ILE A 409 -2.54 13.29 -6.03
N TYR A 410 -1.33 13.81 -6.23
CA TYR A 410 -0.32 13.17 -7.08
C TYR A 410 0.19 11.91 -6.38
N SER A 411 0.01 10.73 -6.97
CA SER A 411 0.32 9.48 -6.29
C SER A 411 0.96 8.45 -7.20
N TYR A 412 1.71 7.56 -6.59
CA TYR A 412 2.40 6.44 -7.22
C TYR A 412 1.84 5.10 -6.76
N VAL A 413 2.05 4.06 -7.58
CA VAL A 413 1.85 2.65 -7.21
C VAL A 413 3.20 1.93 -7.32
N PRO A 414 4.11 2.11 -6.38
CA PRO A 414 5.49 1.62 -6.51
C PRO A 414 5.62 0.10 -6.38
N ASN A 415 4.55 -0.59 -6.02
CA ASN A 415 4.52 -2.05 -5.93
C ASN A 415 3.15 -2.61 -6.32
N PHE A 416 3.15 -3.69 -7.08
CA PHE A 416 1.99 -4.46 -7.52
C PHE A 416 2.04 -5.87 -6.93
N GLY A 417 0.96 -6.28 -6.25
CA GLY A 417 0.82 -7.62 -5.68
C GLY A 417 1.77 -7.94 -4.53
N GLY A 418 2.54 -6.97 -4.03
CA GLY A 418 3.55 -7.17 -3.00
C GLY A 418 4.75 -8.00 -3.48
N LYS A 419 5.10 -7.92 -4.76
CA LYS A 419 6.29 -8.56 -5.32
C LYS A 419 7.56 -8.04 -4.66
N VAL A 420 8.55 -8.91 -4.51
CA VAL A 420 9.80 -8.58 -3.82
C VAL A 420 10.89 -8.12 -4.80
N LEU A 421 10.87 -8.60 -6.05
CA LEU A 421 11.89 -8.20 -7.01
C LEU A 421 11.99 -6.68 -7.12
N PRO A 422 13.20 -6.10 -7.04
CA PRO A 422 13.40 -4.66 -7.07
C PRO A 422 12.94 -4.08 -8.40
N THR A 423 12.22 -2.99 -8.30
CA THR A 423 11.68 -2.23 -9.42
C THR A 423 11.38 -0.81 -8.95
N GLY A 424 11.45 0.14 -9.86
CA GLY A 424 11.19 1.54 -9.59
C GLY A 424 12.07 2.42 -10.49
N ASP A 425 11.64 3.62 -10.79
CA ASP A 425 12.41 4.63 -11.52
C ASP A 425 12.74 5.75 -10.53
N LEU A 426 13.93 5.68 -9.90
CA LEU A 426 14.34 6.64 -8.88
C LEU A 426 14.46 8.06 -9.45
N ASP A 427 14.88 8.22 -10.71
CA ASP A 427 14.96 9.53 -11.35
C ASP A 427 13.57 10.15 -11.53
N MET A 428 12.59 9.34 -11.94
CA MET A 428 11.20 9.77 -12.04
C MET A 428 10.64 10.14 -10.65
N TYR A 429 10.82 9.30 -9.64
CA TYR A 429 10.34 9.58 -8.29
C TYR A 429 10.93 10.87 -7.73
N ALA A 430 12.22 11.15 -8.02
CA ALA A 430 12.92 12.34 -7.56
C ALA A 430 12.50 13.64 -8.27
N THR A 431 11.76 13.57 -9.39
CA THR A 431 11.54 14.74 -10.27
C THR A 431 10.10 15.01 -10.66
N ALA A 432 9.30 13.98 -10.90
CA ALA A 432 8.04 14.14 -11.64
C ALA A 432 6.95 14.91 -10.89
N SER A 433 6.88 14.86 -9.56
CA SER A 433 5.90 15.65 -8.79
C SER A 433 6.18 17.16 -8.83
N ALA A 434 7.44 17.56 -9.03
CA ALA A 434 7.80 18.97 -9.20
C ALA A 434 7.18 19.55 -10.49
N GLU A 435 7.07 18.77 -11.57
CA GLU A 435 6.38 19.16 -12.80
C GLU A 435 4.89 19.44 -12.54
N ALA A 436 4.23 18.57 -11.77
CA ALA A 436 2.82 18.72 -11.42
C ALA A 436 2.58 20.00 -10.59
N LEU A 437 3.47 20.31 -9.62
CA LEU A 437 3.42 21.54 -8.83
C LEU A 437 3.67 22.81 -9.66
N ALA A 438 4.40 22.72 -10.76
CA ALA A 438 4.66 23.84 -11.67
C ALA A 438 3.61 23.98 -12.80
N SER A 439 2.63 23.07 -12.88
CA SER A 439 1.62 23.03 -13.93
C SER A 439 0.49 24.05 -13.73
N GLU A 440 -0.28 24.30 -14.78
CA GLU A 440 -1.53 25.07 -14.70
C GLU A 440 -2.62 24.43 -13.82
N TYR A 441 -2.47 23.18 -13.40
CA TYR A 441 -3.38 22.42 -12.53
C TYR A 441 -2.95 22.41 -11.08
N ALA A 442 -1.89 23.10 -10.72
CA ALA A 442 -1.31 23.11 -9.37
C ALA A 442 -2.27 23.65 -8.28
N ASP A 443 -3.17 24.58 -8.61
CA ASP A 443 -4.11 25.18 -7.66
C ASP A 443 -5.05 24.14 -7.01
N ASN A 444 -5.32 23.02 -7.70
CA ASN A 444 -6.16 21.95 -7.21
C ASN A 444 -5.35 20.72 -6.73
N LEU A 445 -4.03 20.74 -6.87
CA LEU A 445 -3.13 19.72 -6.35
C LEU A 445 -2.94 19.90 -4.85
N VAL A 446 -3.72 19.15 -4.06
CA VAL A 446 -3.74 19.30 -2.59
C VAL A 446 -2.86 18.29 -1.87
N GLY A 447 -2.35 17.27 -2.56
CA GLY A 447 -1.61 16.22 -1.88
C GLY A 447 -0.59 15.49 -2.73
N PHE A 448 0.26 14.78 -2.01
CA PHE A 448 1.22 13.81 -2.52
C PHE A 448 0.96 12.45 -1.90
N GLY A 449 1.17 11.34 -2.61
CA GLY A 449 0.84 10.04 -2.06
C GLY A 449 1.63 8.88 -2.63
N SER A 450 1.57 7.79 -1.88
CA SER A 450 2.03 6.47 -2.29
C SER A 450 0.94 5.45 -1.95
N ALA A 451 0.51 4.70 -2.95
CA ALA A 451 -0.56 3.73 -2.84
C ALA A 451 -0.11 2.34 -3.31
N PRO A 452 0.88 1.72 -2.66
CA PRO A 452 1.39 0.40 -3.02
C PRO A 452 0.33 -0.67 -2.76
N GLU A 453 0.23 -1.65 -3.66
CA GLU A 453 -0.61 -2.82 -3.40
C GLU A 453 -0.01 -3.73 -2.31
N GLY A 454 1.30 -3.71 -2.12
CA GLY A 454 1.98 -4.41 -1.05
C GLY A 454 3.18 -3.64 -0.51
N LEU A 455 3.46 -3.87 0.77
CA LEU A 455 4.54 -3.26 1.54
C LEU A 455 5.70 -4.24 1.77
N GLU A 456 6.68 -3.79 2.55
CA GLU A 456 7.82 -4.61 3.00
C GLU A 456 8.74 -5.07 1.85
N ASN A 457 8.98 -4.16 0.90
CA ASN A 457 9.87 -4.33 -0.24
C ASN A 457 10.40 -2.97 -0.72
N ASN A 458 11.49 -2.95 -1.48
CA ASN A 458 12.02 -1.74 -2.13
C ASN A 458 12.09 -0.51 -1.20
N GLU A 459 12.60 -0.64 0.02
CA GLU A 459 12.59 0.41 1.05
C GLU A 459 13.19 1.73 0.56
N VAL A 460 14.19 1.70 -0.32
CA VAL A 460 14.80 2.91 -0.94
C VAL A 460 13.76 3.79 -1.64
N VAL A 461 12.77 3.19 -2.29
CA VAL A 461 11.71 3.92 -2.99
C VAL A 461 10.83 4.67 -1.99
N TYR A 462 10.42 4.03 -0.91
CA TYR A 462 9.53 4.63 0.09
C TYR A 462 10.21 5.74 0.89
N GLU A 463 11.50 5.60 1.19
CA GLU A 463 12.30 6.66 1.80
C GLU A 463 12.39 7.89 0.90
N LEU A 464 12.62 7.70 -0.41
CA LEU A 464 12.65 8.79 -1.38
C LEU A 464 11.27 9.47 -1.51
N LEU A 465 10.20 8.68 -1.58
CA LEU A 465 8.84 9.22 -1.68
C LEU A 465 8.43 9.99 -0.42
N ALA A 466 8.87 9.57 0.76
CA ALA A 466 8.65 10.35 1.98
C ALA A 466 9.28 11.74 1.89
N ASP A 467 10.53 11.82 1.42
CA ASP A 467 11.23 13.10 1.25
C ASP A 467 10.58 13.98 0.17
N MET A 468 10.07 13.37 -0.92
CA MET A 468 9.33 14.10 -1.97
C MET A 468 8.03 14.74 -1.47
N GLY A 469 7.41 14.18 -0.44
CA GLY A 469 6.25 14.79 0.24
C GLY A 469 6.56 16.11 0.98
N TRP A 470 7.85 16.46 1.13
CA TRP A 470 8.31 17.65 1.87
C TRP A 470 9.09 18.65 1.01
N THR A 471 9.26 18.39 -0.27
CA THR A 471 9.94 19.32 -1.19
C THR A 471 9.04 19.69 -2.37
N LYS A 472 9.20 20.91 -2.86
CA LYS A 472 8.61 21.38 -4.13
C LYS A 472 9.55 21.23 -5.33
N ASP A 473 10.82 20.98 -5.04
CA ASP A 473 11.89 20.91 -6.04
C ASP A 473 12.28 19.43 -6.29
N SER A 474 12.96 19.19 -7.38
CA SER A 474 13.56 17.87 -7.66
C SER A 474 14.69 17.56 -6.68
N ILE A 475 14.84 16.28 -6.35
CA ILE A 475 15.93 15.77 -5.52
C ILE A 475 17.09 15.31 -6.42
N ASP A 476 18.33 15.68 -6.10
CA ASP A 476 19.53 15.11 -6.70
C ASP A 476 19.72 13.68 -6.20
N ILE A 477 19.42 12.70 -7.04
CA ILE A 477 19.38 11.30 -6.65
C ILE A 477 20.74 10.74 -6.26
N ASP A 478 21.83 11.15 -6.93
CA ASP A 478 23.17 10.67 -6.58
C ASP A 478 23.59 11.12 -5.17
N ARG A 479 23.32 12.36 -4.83
CA ARG A 479 23.58 12.91 -3.51
C ARG A 479 22.66 12.33 -2.45
N TRP A 480 21.40 12.12 -2.80
CA TRP A 480 20.42 11.51 -1.91
C TRP A 480 20.78 10.05 -1.58
N LEU A 481 21.19 9.25 -2.58
CA LEU A 481 21.66 7.88 -2.39
C LEU A 481 22.90 7.81 -1.50
N GLU A 482 23.81 8.79 -1.57
CA GLU A 482 24.94 8.84 -0.65
C GLU A 482 24.50 9.05 0.80
N SER A 483 23.51 9.93 1.05
CA SER A 483 22.91 10.14 2.38
C SER A 483 22.16 8.90 2.85
N TYR A 484 21.36 8.28 1.96
CA TYR A 484 20.65 7.02 2.22
C TYR A 484 21.61 5.90 2.65
N CYS A 485 22.69 5.67 1.90
CA CYS A 485 23.68 4.64 2.27
C CYS A 485 24.33 4.92 3.62
N ARG A 486 24.63 6.19 3.92
CA ARG A 486 25.20 6.58 5.22
C ARG A 486 24.22 6.30 6.35
N ALA A 487 22.96 6.63 6.18
CA ALA A 487 21.92 6.39 7.18
C ALA A 487 21.67 4.88 7.37
N ARG A 488 21.56 4.14 6.28
CA ARG A 488 21.20 2.72 6.28
C ARG A 488 22.34 1.80 6.76
N TYR A 489 23.59 2.13 6.38
CA TYR A 489 24.73 1.26 6.66
C TYR A 489 25.72 1.85 7.69
N GLY A 490 25.52 3.10 8.10
CA GLY A 490 26.37 3.80 9.07
C GLY A 490 27.39 4.73 8.42
N PHE A 491 27.86 4.44 7.21
CA PHE A 491 28.70 5.31 6.39
C PHE A 491 28.59 4.93 4.92
N SER A 492 29.13 5.78 4.03
CA SER A 492 29.24 5.50 2.59
C SER A 492 30.67 5.72 2.13
N ASP A 493 31.21 4.78 1.37
CA ASP A 493 32.52 4.92 0.72
C ASP A 493 32.39 4.84 -0.81
N GLU A 494 33.53 4.98 -1.52
CA GLU A 494 33.52 4.98 -2.97
C GLU A 494 32.99 3.69 -3.58
N ARG A 495 33.27 2.52 -2.98
CA ARG A 495 32.79 1.23 -3.47
C ARG A 495 31.29 1.04 -3.20
N MET A 496 30.80 1.51 -2.05
CA MET A 496 29.36 1.48 -1.80
C MET A 496 28.63 2.39 -2.79
N ARG A 497 29.16 3.58 -3.09
CA ARG A 497 28.59 4.46 -4.12
C ARG A 497 28.63 3.82 -5.52
N GLU A 498 29.69 3.08 -5.86
CA GLU A 498 29.77 2.31 -7.11
C GLU A 498 28.68 1.23 -7.18
N ALA A 499 28.50 0.45 -6.12
CA ALA A 499 27.44 -0.56 -6.04
C ALA A 499 26.04 0.05 -6.25
N TRP A 500 25.73 1.14 -5.55
CA TRP A 500 24.43 1.81 -5.70
C TRP A 500 24.21 2.47 -7.05
N LYS A 501 25.27 2.98 -7.71
CA LYS A 501 25.17 3.43 -9.11
C LYS A 501 24.80 2.32 -10.06
N LEU A 502 25.31 1.12 -9.85
CA LEU A 502 24.96 -0.05 -10.64
C LEU A 502 23.53 -0.54 -10.34
N LEU A 503 23.10 -0.53 -9.07
CA LEU A 503 21.73 -0.85 -8.69
C LEU A 503 20.74 0.16 -9.29
N HIS A 504 21.04 1.47 -9.21
CA HIS A 504 20.24 2.53 -9.81
C HIS A 504 20.11 2.35 -11.33
N LYS A 505 21.22 2.09 -12.02
CA LYS A 505 21.24 1.88 -13.47
C LYS A 505 20.53 0.60 -13.92
N SER A 506 20.44 -0.40 -13.04
CA SER A 506 19.78 -1.69 -13.31
C SER A 506 18.37 -1.73 -12.69
N ALA A 507 18.22 -2.31 -11.53
CA ALA A 507 16.96 -2.62 -10.89
C ALA A 507 16.06 -1.39 -10.61
N TYR A 508 16.66 -0.20 -10.44
CA TYR A 508 15.96 1.02 -10.07
C TYR A 508 15.92 2.10 -11.18
N SER A 509 16.01 1.67 -12.44
CA SER A 509 15.91 2.55 -13.62
C SER A 509 14.56 2.47 -14.33
N SER A 510 13.68 1.55 -13.90
CA SER A 510 12.38 1.32 -14.54
C SER A 510 11.39 0.71 -13.54
N LEU A 511 10.10 1.00 -13.73
CA LEU A 511 9.04 0.35 -13.00
C LEU A 511 8.37 -0.73 -13.86
N TYR A 512 8.26 -1.92 -13.33
CA TYR A 512 7.53 -3.04 -13.90
C TYR A 512 6.34 -3.44 -13.02
N SER A 513 5.19 -3.69 -13.62
CA SER A 513 4.02 -4.21 -12.88
C SER A 513 4.14 -5.68 -12.54
N TYR A 514 4.95 -6.43 -13.30
CA TYR A 514 5.16 -7.86 -13.13
C TYR A 514 6.64 -8.21 -13.01
N PRO A 515 7.41 -7.65 -12.03
CA PRO A 515 8.79 -8.04 -11.82
C PRO A 515 8.82 -9.44 -11.19
N ARG A 516 9.30 -10.44 -11.93
CA ARG A 516 9.37 -11.83 -11.49
C ARG A 516 10.27 -12.64 -12.43
N PHE A 517 10.74 -13.76 -11.94
CA PHE A 517 11.49 -14.74 -12.71
C PHE A 517 10.56 -15.69 -13.47
N THR A 518 11.06 -16.32 -14.55
CA THR A 518 10.32 -17.28 -15.36
C THR A 518 9.91 -18.51 -14.54
N TRP A 519 10.78 -18.99 -13.64
CA TRP A 519 10.47 -20.12 -12.76
C TRP A 519 9.39 -19.82 -11.71
N GLN A 520 9.05 -18.55 -11.45
CA GLN A 520 7.93 -18.16 -10.59
C GLN A 520 6.58 -18.19 -11.30
N THR A 521 6.52 -18.52 -12.59
CA THR A 521 5.28 -18.50 -13.36
C THR A 521 4.92 -19.88 -13.87
N VAL A 522 3.62 -20.14 -14.02
CA VAL A 522 3.18 -21.27 -14.85
C VAL A 522 3.41 -20.88 -16.30
N VAL A 523 4.19 -21.73 -16.94
CA VAL A 523 4.54 -21.58 -18.34
C VAL A 523 3.29 -21.46 -19.19
N HIS A 524 3.21 -20.39 -19.97
CA HIS A 524 2.32 -20.14 -21.12
C HIS A 524 1.30 -19.01 -21.03
N ASP A 525 1.24 -18.20 -20.00
CA ASP A 525 0.51 -16.93 -20.16
C ASP A 525 1.40 -15.90 -20.86
N GLN A 526 1.34 -15.86 -22.21
CA GLN A 526 2.08 -14.88 -23.02
C GLN A 526 1.72 -13.42 -22.66
N ARG A 527 0.63 -13.19 -21.93
CA ARG A 527 0.21 -11.86 -21.46
C ARG A 527 1.02 -11.39 -20.25
N ARG A 528 1.73 -12.30 -19.57
CA ARG A 528 2.48 -12.04 -18.35
C ARG A 528 3.94 -12.40 -18.50
N VAL A 529 4.59 -11.80 -19.48
CA VAL A 529 6.04 -11.97 -19.68
C VAL A 529 6.77 -11.44 -18.45
N SER A 530 7.66 -12.27 -17.89
CA SER A 530 8.58 -11.85 -16.85
C SER A 530 9.44 -10.69 -17.34
N ARG A 531 9.52 -9.62 -16.56
CA ARG A 531 10.35 -8.45 -16.86
C ARG A 531 10.96 -7.95 -15.56
N HIS A 532 12.26 -7.75 -15.58
CA HIS A 532 13.02 -7.14 -14.50
C HIS A 532 14.38 -6.70 -15.05
N ASP A 533 15.06 -5.84 -14.34
CA ASP A 533 16.39 -5.36 -14.67
C ASP A 533 17.46 -5.93 -13.73
N ILE A 534 17.26 -7.16 -13.24
CA ILE A 534 18.29 -7.96 -12.57
C ILE A 534 19.20 -8.54 -13.64
N ASN A 535 20.16 -7.75 -14.09
CA ASN A 535 21.06 -8.03 -15.19
C ASN A 535 22.52 -8.11 -14.69
N ASP A 536 23.50 -8.19 -15.63
CA ASP A 536 24.91 -8.31 -15.27
C ASP A 536 25.47 -7.08 -14.51
N ASP A 537 24.88 -5.88 -14.66
CA ASP A 537 25.27 -4.71 -13.85
C ASP A 537 24.75 -4.87 -12.43
N PHE A 538 23.54 -5.43 -12.23
CA PHE A 538 23.05 -5.83 -10.91
C PHE A 538 23.97 -6.87 -10.26
N GLY A 539 24.36 -7.91 -11.00
CA GLY A 539 25.31 -8.92 -10.53
C GLY A 539 26.65 -8.33 -10.06
N LYS A 540 27.22 -7.38 -10.82
CA LYS A 540 28.43 -6.65 -10.41
C LYS A 540 28.21 -5.84 -9.12
N ALA A 541 27.05 -5.18 -8.99
CA ALA A 541 26.71 -4.47 -7.77
C ALA A 541 26.67 -5.40 -6.56
N VAL A 542 26.06 -6.58 -6.70
CA VAL A 542 26.01 -7.61 -5.66
C VAL A 542 27.42 -8.07 -5.25
N GLU A 543 28.31 -8.32 -6.20
CA GLU A 543 29.69 -8.71 -5.91
C GLU A 543 30.46 -7.64 -5.14
N ILE A 544 30.31 -6.38 -5.55
CA ILE A 544 30.90 -5.26 -4.81
C ILE A 544 30.29 -5.21 -3.40
N PHE A 545 28.99 -5.28 -3.29
CA PHE A 545 28.25 -5.22 -2.03
C PHE A 545 28.75 -6.32 -1.07
N LEU A 546 28.74 -7.59 -1.50
CA LEU A 546 29.22 -8.71 -0.68
C LEU A 546 30.69 -8.58 -0.29
N SER A 547 31.55 -7.99 -1.14
CA SER A 547 32.97 -7.74 -0.81
C SER A 547 33.17 -6.78 0.34
N LEU A 548 32.16 -6.03 0.72
CA LEU A 548 32.17 -5.05 1.79
C LEU A 548 31.62 -5.59 3.12
N SER A 549 31.26 -6.90 3.20
CA SER A 549 30.57 -7.47 4.35
C SER A 549 31.28 -7.26 5.69
N ASP A 550 32.63 -7.41 5.73
CA ASP A 550 33.39 -7.20 6.97
C ASP A 550 33.35 -5.73 7.43
N LYS A 551 33.26 -4.81 6.47
CA LYS A 551 33.27 -3.36 6.72
C LYS A 551 31.93 -2.85 7.27
N TYR A 552 30.85 -3.48 6.89
CA TYR A 552 29.48 -3.09 7.24
C TYR A 552 28.80 -4.10 8.19
N ALA A 553 29.57 -4.99 8.83
CA ALA A 553 29.09 -6.08 9.68
C ALA A 553 28.17 -5.61 10.83
N ASP A 554 28.35 -4.38 11.32
CA ASP A 554 27.55 -3.83 12.43
C ASP A 554 26.15 -3.33 12.02
N SER A 555 25.84 -3.30 10.70
CA SER A 555 24.55 -2.86 10.22
C SER A 555 23.63 -4.04 9.91
N PRO A 556 22.54 -4.24 10.68
CA PRO A 556 21.55 -5.26 10.36
C PRO A 556 20.85 -4.97 9.02
N LEU A 557 20.68 -3.70 8.64
CA LEU A 557 20.10 -3.32 7.35
C LEU A 557 21.03 -3.66 6.18
N TYR A 558 22.35 -3.54 6.35
CA TYR A 558 23.32 -4.02 5.35
C TYR A 558 23.21 -5.55 5.19
N PHE A 559 23.13 -6.28 6.29
CA PHE A 559 22.95 -7.74 6.24
C PHE A 559 21.70 -8.13 5.44
N ASN A 560 20.58 -7.49 5.73
CA ASN A 560 19.31 -7.76 5.06
C ASN A 560 19.41 -7.50 3.55
N ASP A 561 19.93 -6.34 3.14
CA ASP A 561 20.12 -6.00 1.73
C ASP A 561 21.11 -6.95 1.04
N ALA A 562 22.19 -7.33 1.71
CA ALA A 562 23.18 -8.25 1.14
C ALA A 562 22.58 -9.64 0.87
N ILE A 563 21.74 -10.15 1.79
CA ILE A 563 21.02 -11.42 1.61
C ILE A 563 19.98 -11.30 0.50
N GLU A 564 19.20 -10.21 0.48
CA GLU A 564 18.18 -9.98 -0.54
C GLU A 564 18.83 -9.89 -1.93
N PHE A 565 19.81 -9.01 -2.12
CA PHE A 565 20.45 -8.80 -3.43
C PHE A 565 21.19 -10.04 -3.91
N ALA A 566 21.89 -10.75 -3.03
CA ALA A 566 22.55 -12.00 -3.37
C ALA A 566 21.54 -13.08 -3.79
N SER A 567 20.44 -13.22 -3.06
CA SER A 567 19.36 -14.15 -3.38
C SER A 567 18.70 -13.83 -4.71
N LEU A 568 18.47 -12.55 -5.01
CA LEU A 568 17.91 -12.09 -6.28
C LEU A 568 18.85 -12.38 -7.46
N TRP A 569 20.14 -12.15 -7.30
CA TRP A 569 21.13 -12.48 -8.34
C TRP A 569 21.21 -13.98 -8.59
N LEU A 570 21.25 -14.80 -7.54
CA LEU A 570 21.17 -16.25 -7.67
C LEU A 570 19.85 -16.71 -8.29
N GLY A 571 18.73 -16.04 -7.98
CA GLY A 571 17.43 -16.28 -8.61
C GLY A 571 17.45 -16.05 -10.12
N GLU A 572 18.16 -15.01 -10.58
CA GLU A 572 18.40 -14.74 -12.02
C GLU A 572 19.27 -15.81 -12.66
N LEU A 573 20.36 -16.23 -11.99
CA LEU A 573 21.20 -17.30 -12.48
C LEU A 573 20.43 -18.63 -12.61
N ALA A 574 19.57 -18.93 -11.63
CA ALA A 574 18.63 -20.05 -11.70
C ALA A 574 17.65 -19.91 -12.88
N ASP A 575 17.17 -18.68 -13.16
CA ASP A 575 16.25 -18.41 -14.27
C ASP A 575 16.91 -18.67 -15.64
N ARG A 576 18.16 -18.29 -15.81
CA ARG A 576 18.95 -18.60 -17.02
C ARG A 576 19.05 -20.11 -17.27
N HIS A 577 19.29 -20.90 -16.23
CA HIS A 577 19.29 -22.37 -16.34
C HIS A 577 17.88 -22.91 -16.63
N TYR A 578 16.84 -22.36 -16.00
CA TYR A 578 15.46 -22.78 -16.22
C TYR A 578 14.99 -22.47 -17.64
N GLU A 579 15.25 -21.29 -18.16
CA GLU A 579 14.97 -20.95 -19.57
C GLU A 579 15.67 -21.86 -20.54
N LYS A 580 16.92 -22.24 -20.25
CA LYS A 580 17.68 -23.20 -21.06
C LYS A 580 17.07 -24.60 -20.98
N ALA A 581 16.62 -25.02 -19.77
CA ALA A 581 15.90 -26.28 -19.60
C ALA A 581 14.61 -26.32 -20.43
N LEU A 582 13.83 -25.22 -20.41
CA LEU A 582 12.60 -25.08 -21.21
C LEU A 582 12.90 -25.20 -22.73
N LYS A 583 13.94 -24.53 -23.22
CA LYS A 583 14.35 -24.58 -24.64
C LYS A 583 14.81 -25.98 -25.05
N LEU A 584 15.50 -26.71 -24.17
CA LEU A 584 15.98 -28.08 -24.44
C LEU A 584 14.85 -29.12 -24.32
N GLY A 585 13.81 -28.82 -23.55
CA GLY A 585 12.68 -29.72 -23.30
C GLY A 585 13.04 -30.88 -22.35
N ARG A 586 12.14 -31.89 -22.24
CA ARG A 586 12.19 -32.97 -21.23
C ARG A 586 13.22 -34.09 -21.54
N ASN A 587 14.29 -33.81 -22.30
CA ASN A 587 15.39 -34.74 -22.54
C ASN A 587 16.45 -34.65 -21.43
N GLU A 588 17.49 -35.49 -21.46
CA GLU A 588 18.53 -35.56 -20.44
C GLU A 588 19.27 -34.21 -20.25
N LYS A 589 19.54 -33.47 -21.33
CA LYS A 589 20.17 -32.14 -21.23
C LYS A 589 19.26 -31.11 -20.56
N GLY A 590 17.98 -31.12 -20.87
CA GLY A 590 17.02 -30.25 -20.22
C GLY A 590 16.86 -30.57 -18.74
N ARG A 591 16.80 -31.86 -18.38
CA ARG A 591 16.78 -32.31 -16.98
C ARG A 591 18.06 -31.95 -16.22
N GLU A 592 19.22 -31.92 -16.88
CA GLU A 592 20.48 -31.45 -16.26
C GLU A 592 20.41 -29.96 -15.91
N GLU A 593 19.94 -29.12 -16.82
CA GLU A 593 19.78 -27.70 -16.54
C GLU A 593 18.70 -27.45 -15.43
N LEU A 594 17.65 -28.27 -15.42
CA LEU A 594 16.65 -28.23 -14.32
C LEU A 594 17.28 -28.58 -12.98
N ARG A 595 18.13 -29.60 -12.89
CA ARG A 595 18.83 -29.94 -11.64
C ARG A 595 19.68 -28.78 -11.11
N LYS A 596 20.35 -28.03 -12.01
CA LYS A 596 21.09 -26.81 -11.62
C LYS A 596 20.14 -25.73 -11.07
N THR A 597 19.03 -25.47 -11.77
CA THR A 597 17.99 -24.55 -11.30
C THR A 597 17.54 -24.92 -9.88
N VAL A 598 17.16 -26.17 -9.65
CA VAL A 598 16.69 -26.65 -8.34
C VAL A 598 17.75 -26.53 -7.26
N ALA A 599 19.02 -26.83 -7.58
CA ALA A 599 20.12 -26.69 -6.63
C ALA A 599 20.30 -25.24 -6.20
N ILE A 600 20.39 -24.30 -7.13
CA ILE A 600 20.53 -22.86 -6.84
C ILE A 600 19.32 -22.36 -6.03
N LEU A 601 18.08 -22.68 -6.46
CA LEU A 601 16.88 -22.24 -5.75
C LEU A 601 16.77 -22.83 -4.32
N SER A 602 17.27 -24.04 -4.10
CA SER A 602 17.33 -24.64 -2.76
C SER A 602 18.27 -23.87 -1.84
N ASP A 603 19.39 -23.39 -2.35
CA ASP A 603 20.32 -22.55 -1.60
C ASP A 603 19.76 -21.12 -1.39
N VAL A 604 19.10 -20.55 -2.40
CA VAL A 604 18.37 -19.27 -2.27
C VAL A 604 17.31 -19.33 -1.17
N ASP A 605 16.53 -20.42 -1.10
CA ASP A 605 15.53 -20.63 -0.04
C ASP A 605 16.16 -20.57 1.35
N ARG A 606 17.34 -21.19 1.51
CA ARG A 606 18.09 -21.17 2.79
C ARG A 606 18.73 -19.82 3.10
N LEU A 607 19.19 -19.07 2.10
CA LEU A 607 19.68 -17.70 2.30
C LEU A 607 18.56 -16.80 2.81
N LEU A 608 17.41 -16.80 2.13
CA LEU A 608 16.25 -15.98 2.50
C LEU A 608 15.65 -16.39 3.85
N ALA A 609 15.87 -17.60 4.35
CA ALA A 609 15.47 -18.02 5.70
C ALA A 609 16.13 -17.16 6.81
N SER A 610 17.25 -16.47 6.52
CA SER A 610 17.90 -15.53 7.43
C SER A 610 17.34 -14.09 7.31
N HIS A 611 16.52 -13.79 6.31
CA HIS A 611 15.93 -12.46 6.12
C HIS A 611 14.68 -12.27 6.99
N PRO A 612 14.48 -11.11 7.66
CA PRO A 612 13.37 -10.93 8.60
C PRO A 612 12.00 -10.90 7.93
N LEU A 613 11.89 -10.47 6.66
CA LEU A 613 10.62 -10.25 5.98
C LEU A 613 10.28 -11.34 4.94
N HIS A 614 11.26 -11.84 4.20
CA HIS A 614 11.02 -12.65 2.99
C HIS A 614 10.84 -14.14 3.32
N ARG A 615 9.79 -14.46 4.12
CA ARG A 615 9.55 -15.81 4.65
C ARG A 615 8.06 -16.17 4.64
N LEU A 616 7.75 -17.35 4.13
CA LEU A 616 6.38 -17.88 4.09
C LEU A 616 5.84 -18.18 5.49
N ASP A 617 6.67 -18.70 6.41
CA ASP A 617 6.26 -19.04 7.77
C ASP A 617 5.74 -17.83 8.55
N ARG A 618 6.28 -16.61 8.31
CA ARG A 618 5.78 -15.37 8.88
C ARG A 618 4.37 -15.06 8.38
N TRP A 619 4.15 -15.11 7.06
CA TRP A 619 2.85 -14.89 6.43
C TRP A 619 1.77 -15.87 6.94
N ILE A 620 2.15 -17.14 7.08
CA ILE A 620 1.26 -18.18 7.63
C ILE A 620 1.00 -17.97 9.13
N ALA A 621 2.01 -17.57 9.90
CA ALA A 621 1.84 -17.26 11.32
C ALA A 621 0.81 -16.14 11.53
N ASP A 622 0.88 -15.07 10.73
CA ASP A 622 -0.09 -13.97 10.77
C ASP A 622 -1.50 -14.47 10.44
N ALA A 623 -1.67 -15.30 9.42
CA ALA A 623 -2.98 -15.88 9.06
C ALA A 623 -3.55 -16.79 10.16
N ARG A 624 -2.70 -17.44 10.95
CA ARG A 624 -3.06 -18.37 12.02
C ARG A 624 -3.07 -17.75 13.42
N ASN A 625 -2.88 -16.43 13.57
CA ASN A 625 -2.74 -15.78 14.87
C ASN A 625 -3.99 -15.90 15.76
N GLU A 626 -5.19 -15.94 15.21
CA GLU A 626 -6.48 -15.96 15.91
C GLU A 626 -7.43 -17.04 15.37
N GLY A 627 -8.40 -17.46 16.21
CA GLY A 627 -9.49 -18.34 15.84
C GLY A 627 -9.32 -19.79 16.27
N SER A 628 -10.35 -20.59 16.00
CA SER A 628 -10.34 -22.07 16.18
C SER A 628 -9.41 -22.73 15.16
N SER A 629 -9.11 -24.02 15.32
CA SER A 629 -8.27 -24.75 14.36
C SER A 629 -8.83 -24.69 12.95
N ILE A 630 -10.14 -24.87 12.78
CA ILE A 630 -10.79 -24.82 11.47
C ILE A 630 -10.67 -23.42 10.83
N GLU A 631 -10.86 -22.36 11.63
CA GLU A 631 -10.70 -20.98 11.13
C GLU A 631 -9.25 -20.69 10.74
N LYS A 632 -8.28 -21.17 11.51
CA LYS A 632 -6.85 -21.05 11.20
C LYS A 632 -6.48 -21.78 9.91
N ASP A 633 -6.97 -23.00 9.72
CA ASP A 633 -6.71 -23.77 8.50
C ASP A 633 -7.33 -23.09 7.27
N HIS A 634 -8.54 -22.55 7.39
CA HIS A 634 -9.19 -21.79 6.32
C HIS A 634 -8.43 -20.49 6.00
N ARG A 635 -8.01 -19.72 7.00
CA ARG A 635 -7.21 -18.50 6.80
C ARG A 635 -5.86 -18.79 6.16
N GLU A 636 -5.20 -19.86 6.56
CA GLU A 636 -3.94 -20.29 5.94
C GLU A 636 -4.14 -20.65 4.46
N ALA A 637 -5.18 -21.42 4.14
CA ALA A 637 -5.51 -21.75 2.76
C ALA A 637 -5.79 -20.49 1.93
N ASN A 638 -6.59 -19.55 2.46
CA ASN A 638 -6.88 -18.25 1.84
C ASN A 638 -5.61 -17.41 1.64
N ALA A 639 -4.72 -17.36 2.63
CA ALA A 639 -3.44 -16.66 2.56
C ALA A 639 -2.51 -17.25 1.50
N LYS A 640 -2.42 -18.59 1.40
CA LYS A 640 -1.63 -19.28 0.37
C LYS A 640 -2.21 -19.08 -1.02
N ARG A 641 -3.54 -19.16 -1.16
CA ARG A 641 -4.23 -18.95 -2.43
C ARG A 641 -3.92 -17.58 -3.01
N LEU A 642 -4.03 -16.51 -2.22
CA LEU A 642 -3.77 -15.15 -2.70
C LEU A 642 -2.37 -14.98 -3.32
N ILE A 643 -1.34 -15.58 -2.72
CA ILE A 643 0.05 -15.40 -3.17
C ILE A 643 0.52 -16.43 -4.21
N THR A 644 -0.37 -17.36 -4.62
CA THR A 644 -0.06 -18.41 -5.60
C THR A 644 -1.11 -18.51 -6.70
N THR A 645 -2.12 -19.37 -6.56
CA THR A 645 -3.16 -19.59 -7.56
C THR A 645 -4.11 -18.42 -7.72
N TRP A 646 -4.24 -17.60 -6.68
CA TRP A 646 -5.11 -16.43 -6.59
C TRP A 646 -6.58 -16.77 -6.89
N GLY A 647 -6.92 -16.92 -8.15
CA GLY A 647 -8.20 -17.21 -8.75
C GLY A 647 -8.37 -16.49 -10.09
N GLY A 648 -9.29 -16.96 -10.93
CA GLY A 648 -9.54 -16.39 -12.24
C GLY A 648 -8.26 -16.27 -13.09
N TRP A 649 -8.01 -15.10 -13.65
CA TRP A 649 -6.81 -14.83 -14.46
C TRP A 649 -5.61 -14.31 -13.64
N GLN A 650 -5.70 -14.34 -12.31
CA GLN A 650 -4.71 -13.69 -11.44
C GLN A 650 -3.63 -14.66 -10.91
N GLU A 651 -3.57 -15.91 -11.39
CA GLU A 651 -2.54 -16.87 -11.00
C GLU A 651 -1.15 -16.24 -11.13
N ASP A 652 -0.30 -16.47 -10.13
CA ASP A 652 1.05 -15.92 -10.00
C ASP A 652 1.15 -14.37 -10.00
N TYR A 653 0.04 -13.66 -9.80
CA TYR A 653 0.08 -12.19 -9.75
C TYR A 653 1.01 -11.68 -8.65
N ALA A 654 0.94 -12.26 -7.47
CA ALA A 654 1.73 -11.82 -6.33
C ALA A 654 3.22 -12.22 -6.40
N ALA A 655 3.55 -13.34 -7.01
CA ALA A 655 4.92 -13.84 -7.28
C ALA A 655 5.93 -13.53 -6.16
N ARG A 656 5.63 -13.97 -4.92
CA ARG A 656 6.50 -13.72 -3.76
C ARG A 656 7.83 -14.46 -3.89
N PHE A 657 8.92 -13.79 -3.55
CA PHE A 657 10.27 -14.35 -3.52
C PHE A 657 10.68 -14.62 -2.08
N TRP A 658 10.12 -15.68 -1.48
CA TRP A 658 10.22 -15.98 -0.05
C TRP A 658 10.78 -17.37 0.22
N SER A 659 11.62 -17.47 1.26
CA SER A 659 11.96 -18.77 1.86
C SER A 659 10.70 -19.55 2.26
N GLY A 660 10.72 -20.83 2.08
CA GLY A 660 9.57 -21.71 2.25
C GLY A 660 8.70 -21.78 0.99
N LEU A 661 8.36 -20.67 0.37
CA LEU A 661 7.59 -20.65 -0.87
C LEU A 661 8.42 -21.15 -2.06
N ILE A 662 9.70 -20.79 -2.12
CA ILE A 662 10.62 -21.28 -3.16
C ILE A 662 10.71 -22.80 -3.06
N LYS A 663 11.01 -23.32 -1.88
CA LYS A 663 11.24 -24.76 -1.66
C LYS A 663 9.96 -25.58 -1.79
N ASP A 664 8.86 -25.13 -1.18
CA ASP A 664 7.68 -25.98 -0.98
C ASP A 664 6.60 -25.74 -2.04
N TYR A 665 6.73 -24.69 -2.88
CA TYR A 665 5.79 -24.41 -3.96
C TYR A 665 6.48 -24.28 -5.33
N TYR A 666 7.44 -23.37 -5.52
CA TYR A 666 8.00 -23.14 -6.85
C TYR A 666 8.86 -24.31 -7.34
N ILE A 667 9.74 -24.88 -6.50
CA ILE A 667 10.57 -26.04 -6.90
C ILE A 667 9.70 -27.24 -7.27
N PRO A 668 8.77 -27.73 -6.45
CA PRO A 668 7.90 -28.84 -6.84
C PRO A 668 7.09 -28.55 -8.11
N ARG A 669 6.63 -27.33 -8.29
CA ARG A 669 5.86 -26.91 -9.47
C ARG A 669 6.67 -27.04 -10.77
N ILE A 670 7.92 -26.57 -10.80
CA ILE A 670 8.77 -26.71 -11.98
C ILE A 670 9.19 -28.18 -12.21
N GLU A 671 9.36 -28.98 -11.14
CA GLU A 671 9.63 -30.41 -11.25
C GLU A 671 8.44 -31.17 -11.84
N ILE A 672 7.21 -30.88 -11.37
CA ILE A 672 5.97 -31.46 -11.94
C ILE A 672 5.85 -31.10 -13.43
N HIS A 673 6.15 -29.84 -13.80
CA HIS A 673 6.13 -29.43 -15.20
C HIS A 673 7.07 -30.27 -16.08
N PHE A 674 8.23 -30.67 -15.57
CA PHE A 674 9.21 -31.52 -16.27
C PHE A 674 8.99 -33.05 -16.07
N SER A 675 8.02 -33.45 -15.27
CA SER A 675 7.72 -34.85 -14.96
C SER A 675 7.01 -35.55 -16.14
N GLU A 676 6.76 -36.84 -15.96
CA GLU A 676 5.97 -37.68 -16.87
C GLU A 676 4.45 -37.36 -16.77
N LYS A 677 4.01 -36.65 -15.71
CA LYS A 677 2.61 -36.37 -15.38
C LYS A 677 2.35 -34.88 -15.08
N PRO A 678 2.62 -33.99 -16.02
CA PRO A 678 2.40 -32.55 -15.81
C PRO A 678 0.91 -32.19 -15.63
N GLU A 679 0.00 -33.07 -16.03
CA GLU A 679 -1.45 -32.92 -15.85
C GLU A 679 -1.90 -32.95 -14.37
N MET A 680 -1.05 -33.42 -13.46
CA MET A 680 -1.32 -33.41 -12.02
C MET A 680 -1.13 -32.04 -11.38
N MET A 681 -0.71 -31.03 -12.12
CA MET A 681 -0.37 -29.69 -11.58
C MET A 681 -1.51 -29.06 -10.79
N GLU A 682 -2.73 -29.07 -11.33
CA GLU A 682 -3.88 -28.42 -10.68
C GLU A 682 -4.31 -29.13 -9.40
N GLU A 683 -4.32 -30.47 -9.41
CA GLU A 683 -4.61 -31.27 -8.22
C GLU A 683 -3.57 -31.03 -7.12
N TRP A 684 -2.29 -31.00 -7.49
CA TRP A 684 -1.20 -30.74 -6.57
C TRP A 684 -1.25 -29.32 -5.97
N LYS A 685 -1.59 -28.30 -6.74
CA LYS A 685 -1.75 -26.93 -6.25
C LYS A 685 -2.84 -26.85 -5.18
N GLU A 686 -4.01 -27.46 -5.44
CA GLU A 686 -5.12 -27.47 -4.48
C GLU A 686 -4.76 -28.28 -3.22
N GLU A 687 -4.04 -29.40 -3.35
CA GLU A 687 -3.53 -30.15 -2.21
C GLU A 687 -2.57 -29.31 -1.37
N TRP A 688 -1.62 -28.59 -2.01
CA TRP A 688 -0.67 -27.74 -1.32
C TRP A 688 -1.38 -26.59 -0.57
N ILE A 689 -2.39 -25.95 -1.18
CA ILE A 689 -3.16 -24.88 -0.54
C ILE A 689 -3.87 -25.40 0.73
N ASN A 690 -4.48 -26.56 0.66
CA ASN A 690 -5.30 -27.11 1.74
C ASN A 690 -4.50 -27.93 2.79
N THR A 691 -3.23 -28.17 2.57
CA THR A 691 -2.36 -28.87 3.53
C THR A 691 -1.71 -27.85 4.47
N PRO A 692 -1.84 -27.98 5.82
CA PRO A 692 -1.17 -27.06 6.76
C PRO A 692 0.33 -26.98 6.51
N TYR A 693 0.86 -25.74 6.49
CA TYR A 693 2.26 -25.49 6.26
C TYR A 693 3.10 -25.72 7.51
N HIS A 694 4.23 -26.39 7.36
CA HIS A 694 5.22 -26.60 8.40
C HIS A 694 6.59 -26.19 7.90
N SER A 695 7.11 -25.05 8.39
CA SER A 695 8.46 -24.62 8.04
C SER A 695 9.51 -25.63 8.47
N ASN A 696 10.38 -26.03 7.55
CA ASN A 696 11.52 -26.90 7.79
C ASN A 696 12.82 -26.37 7.19
N THR A 697 12.79 -25.17 6.62
CA THR A 697 13.99 -24.52 6.08
C THR A 697 14.84 -23.96 7.22
N LYS A 698 16.12 -24.34 7.24
CA LYS A 698 17.11 -23.81 8.18
C LYS A 698 18.05 -22.86 7.43
N PRO A 699 18.29 -21.65 7.94
CA PRO A 699 19.28 -20.75 7.38
C PRO A 699 20.68 -21.37 7.43
N PHE A 700 21.59 -20.82 6.67
CA PHE A 700 23.02 -21.15 6.78
C PHE A 700 23.59 -20.53 8.06
N ASP A 701 24.62 -21.15 8.63
CA ASP A 701 25.32 -20.62 9.81
C ASP A 701 26.08 -19.31 9.49
N SER A 702 26.59 -19.19 8.24
CA SER A 702 27.30 -18.02 7.73
C SER A 702 26.72 -17.59 6.38
N PRO A 703 25.52 -16.99 6.33
CA PRO A 703 24.79 -16.75 5.07
C PRO A 703 25.57 -15.91 4.03
N LEU A 704 26.27 -14.84 4.47
CA LEU A 704 27.02 -13.96 3.58
C LEU A 704 28.24 -14.67 2.95
N GLU A 705 28.93 -15.50 3.69
CA GLU A 705 30.06 -16.28 3.13
C GLU A 705 29.57 -17.30 2.13
N VAL A 706 28.47 -18.00 2.45
CA VAL A 706 27.86 -18.95 1.52
C VAL A 706 27.37 -18.22 0.24
N ALA A 707 26.76 -17.04 0.37
CA ALA A 707 26.35 -16.25 -0.81
C ALA A 707 27.52 -15.90 -1.73
N LYS A 708 28.69 -15.52 -1.16
CA LYS A 708 29.92 -15.28 -1.92
C LYS A 708 30.38 -16.53 -2.67
N GLU A 709 30.40 -17.69 -1.99
CA GLU A 709 30.81 -18.96 -2.58
C GLU A 709 29.88 -19.39 -3.72
N LEU A 710 28.56 -19.31 -3.50
CA LEU A 710 27.56 -19.70 -4.51
C LEU A 710 27.71 -18.86 -5.78
N ILE A 711 27.82 -17.54 -5.64
CA ILE A 711 27.98 -16.63 -6.80
C ILE A 711 29.31 -16.88 -7.52
N ALA A 712 30.38 -17.20 -6.79
CA ALA A 712 31.66 -17.52 -7.41
C ALA A 712 31.64 -18.83 -8.20
N ASN A 713 30.84 -19.81 -7.77
CA ASN A 713 30.71 -21.12 -8.41
C ASN A 713 29.89 -21.08 -9.74
N GLU A 714 29.05 -20.06 -9.90
CA GLU A 714 28.20 -19.87 -11.09
C GLU A 714 28.89 -19.03 -12.20
N LYS A 715 30.12 -18.58 -11.98
CA LYS A 715 30.96 -17.92 -13.00
C LYS A 715 31.69 -18.93 -13.89
#